data_50e1172531c1eb59130403f629c97253
#
_entry.id   50e1172531c1eb59130403f629c97253
#
_cell.length_a   1.000
_cell.length_b   1.000
_cell.length_c   1.000
_cell.angle_alpha   90.00
_cell.angle_beta   90.00
_cell.angle_gamma   90.00
#
_symmetry.space_group_name_H-M   'P 1'
#
loop_
_entity.id
_entity.type
_entity.pdbx_description
1 polymer ?
#
loop_
_entity_poly.entity_id
_entity_poly.type
_entity_poly.pdbx_seq_one_letter_code
_entity_poly.pdbx_strand_id
1 'polypeptide(L)'
;MRKFTFTILCLGLACSVFGQSKLDLQSRMMLLQMRNTSIPTYNSRTRSFERPKVIQPNVMAMIEFTGNNALSELEAQGVKVLRVRGNIAIVMVPTADVERISDMRCVHRMELSRPVYQKMDIVRQVTGIDKIHKGVDLPQAYTGKGVVTGIVDGGIDPNHINFLKPDGTTRFGYLSKITATTTTQQGYLYQNYYPRAVLDTMKQRDDTYAIEDFATDSYTNFHGTHTTGIMAGGYKGNITVAKTDDQDISYKVTEANPYYGGATESEIVASCGDLRDQYIAFGVDDIINYAKLSGPKAKPCVINLSLGSNIGAHDSTSVMNRFLALCGKEAIICVAAGNEADHPVALTAKFNNADETVQTFIRPTMEGEYKASNKSYYNLRNGQICAYSNDADEFELQIVVTNGTRNNKVAARIPVDHNTNGQPIIYSSGGDYAISGSVVNQTFAKAFNGYVSAASIKDPETGRYYVLAEFLTSDNQTTNKDGNYKLGLIIKSKKAGQRVDVYGDAQLVYFDDYDQPGWVKGSRNGSISDMACAANVISVGSYNVRNHWPSLDGYVYGYNKKGQGNDFPAGEVSRFSSYGTLADGRNLPDICAPGASVISSVNTYCVTNPDMGYTPAALQAELKKDKKTYYWHQSLGTSMATPVVAGAIALWLEANPSLTYKDVVRIIKETAVKDDFVKNTGDPVQWGAGKFDAYAGLKQVLKEKAANGIQGIKANEKETPILTMTGTRSFTVFLANAKQLNVRAYTLSGQLVHTNIAQGNETNIDASAWEKGVYLIQVNGSSAQRIIIY
;
A
#
# COMPACT_ATOMS: atom_id res chain seq x y z
N MET A 1 65.62 12.78 0.16
CA MET A 1 65.50 11.88 -0.99
C MET A 1 65.78 10.43 -0.47
N ARG A 2 64.72 9.70 -0.18
CA ARG A 2 64.79 8.25 0.01
C ARG A 2 63.66 7.65 -0.82
N LYS A 3 64.05 6.88 -1.82
CA LYS A 3 63.18 6.16 -2.74
C LYS A 3 62.50 5.01 -1.96
N PHE A 4 61.20 4.99 -1.90
CA PHE A 4 60.45 3.79 -1.52
C PHE A 4 60.25 2.96 -2.79
N THR A 5 60.96 1.88 -2.85
CA THR A 5 60.82 0.84 -3.88
C THR A 5 59.65 -0.04 -3.50
N PHE A 6 58.57 0.03 -4.29
CA PHE A 6 57.44 -0.90 -4.19
C PHE A 6 57.88 -2.22 -4.80
N THR A 7 58.19 -3.21 -3.99
CA THR A 7 58.41 -4.58 -4.45
C THR A 7 57.08 -5.25 -4.67
N ILE A 8 56.60 -5.25 -5.92
CA ILE A 8 55.48 -6.12 -6.35
C ILE A 8 56.06 -7.57 -6.36
N LEU A 9 55.68 -8.33 -5.38
CA LEU A 9 55.92 -9.79 -5.37
C LEU A 9 54.95 -10.41 -6.38
N CYS A 10 55.39 -10.56 -7.61
CA CYS A 10 54.78 -11.46 -8.57
C CYS A 10 54.94 -12.89 -8.04
N LEU A 11 53.89 -13.40 -7.39
CA LEU A 11 53.72 -14.82 -7.24
C LEU A 11 53.47 -15.40 -8.63
N GLY A 12 54.54 -15.97 -9.19
CA GLY A 12 54.52 -16.62 -10.46
C GLY A 12 53.45 -17.68 -10.54
N LEU A 13 52.79 -17.69 -11.68
CA LEU A 13 51.94 -18.74 -12.14
C LEU A 13 52.68 -20.12 -12.02
N ALA A 14 52.23 -20.89 -11.04
CA ALA A 14 52.12 -22.33 -11.23
C ALA A 14 50.71 -22.57 -11.76
N CYS A 15 50.50 -22.52 -13.06
CA CYS A 15 49.35 -23.13 -13.71
C CYS A 15 49.50 -24.65 -13.58
N SER A 16 49.28 -25.16 -12.38
CA SER A 16 48.91 -26.55 -12.16
C SER A 16 47.40 -26.61 -12.26
N VAL A 17 46.92 -27.56 -13.01
CA VAL A 17 45.53 -27.96 -13.22
C VAL A 17 44.84 -28.14 -11.85
N PHE A 18 44.38 -27.05 -11.26
CA PHE A 18 43.45 -27.10 -10.14
C PHE A 18 42.06 -27.03 -10.74
N GLY A 19 41.36 -28.14 -10.62
CA GLY A 19 39.91 -28.18 -10.85
C GLY A 19 39.26 -26.99 -10.16
N GLN A 20 38.26 -26.39 -10.80
CA GLN A 20 37.48 -25.30 -10.19
C GLN A 20 37.08 -25.71 -8.77
N SER A 21 37.53 -24.95 -7.76
CA SER A 21 37.19 -25.26 -6.38
C SER A 21 35.70 -25.28 -6.19
N LYS A 22 35.19 -26.29 -5.56
CA LYS A 22 33.79 -26.53 -5.26
C LYS A 22 33.28 -25.70 -4.08
N LEU A 23 34.19 -25.00 -3.38
CA LEU A 23 33.84 -24.04 -2.33
C LEU A 23 33.69 -22.64 -2.96
N ASP A 24 32.53 -21.99 -2.75
CA ASP A 24 32.26 -20.67 -3.29
C ASP A 24 33.20 -19.59 -2.70
N LEU A 25 33.38 -18.47 -3.41
CA LEU A 25 34.31 -17.41 -3.04
C LEU A 25 34.05 -16.85 -1.65
N GLN A 26 32.80 -16.68 -1.30
CA GLN A 26 32.41 -16.11 0.00
C GLN A 26 32.71 -17.08 1.14
N SER A 27 32.47 -18.38 0.95
CA SER A 27 32.83 -19.42 1.90
C SER A 27 34.35 -19.52 2.11
N ARG A 28 35.15 -19.31 1.06
CA ARG A 28 36.62 -19.24 1.17
C ARG A 28 37.10 -18.06 2.02
N MET A 29 36.51 -16.87 1.77
CA MET A 29 36.81 -15.67 2.56
C MET A 29 36.45 -15.88 4.04
N MET A 30 35.30 -16.49 4.29
CA MET A 30 34.83 -16.82 5.63
C MET A 30 35.75 -17.86 6.33
N LEU A 31 36.19 -18.88 5.61
CA LEU A 31 37.12 -19.88 6.14
C LEU A 31 38.49 -19.29 6.48
N LEU A 32 39.01 -18.35 5.66
CA LEU A 32 40.23 -17.62 5.94
C LEU A 32 40.11 -16.77 7.21
N GLN A 33 38.94 -16.10 7.40
CA GLN A 33 38.67 -15.37 8.63
C GLN A 33 38.58 -16.26 9.86
N MET A 34 37.92 -17.43 9.75
CA MET A 34 37.80 -18.40 10.84
C MET A 34 39.14 -19.00 11.24
N ARG A 35 40.07 -19.22 10.30
CA ARG A 35 41.39 -19.81 10.54
C ARG A 35 42.45 -18.81 11.00
N ASN A 36 42.28 -17.55 10.66
CA ASN A 36 43.27 -16.51 10.94
C ASN A 36 42.78 -15.60 12.11
N THR A 37 43.12 -16.02 13.33
CA THR A 37 42.79 -15.28 14.55
C THR A 37 43.50 -13.91 14.68
N SER A 38 44.47 -13.62 13.80
CA SER A 38 45.14 -12.31 13.74
C SER A 38 44.36 -11.26 12.93
N ILE A 39 43.37 -11.67 12.11
CA ILE A 39 42.54 -10.79 11.34
C ILE A 39 41.38 -10.35 12.25
N PRO A 40 41.24 -9.03 12.57
CA PRO A 40 40.12 -8.55 13.32
C PRO A 40 38.83 -8.70 12.50
N THR A 41 37.79 -9.31 13.08
CA THR A 41 36.44 -9.34 12.50
C THR A 41 35.61 -8.23 13.10
N TYR A 42 34.79 -7.57 12.27
CA TYR A 42 33.88 -6.55 12.77
C TYR A 42 32.74 -7.20 13.56
N ASN A 43 32.66 -6.88 14.84
CA ASN A 43 31.54 -7.28 15.67
C ASN A 43 30.43 -6.21 15.57
N SER A 44 29.34 -6.56 14.93
CA SER A 44 28.20 -5.65 14.76
C SER A 44 27.48 -5.33 16.08
N ARG A 45 27.62 -6.15 17.09
CA ARG A 45 27.07 -5.94 18.45
C ARG A 45 27.82 -4.84 19.22
N THR A 46 29.16 -4.92 19.19
CA THR A 46 30.02 -3.96 19.91
C THR A 46 30.44 -2.79 19.04
N ARG A 47 30.12 -2.83 17.72
CA ARG A 47 30.59 -1.88 16.70
C ARG A 47 32.11 -1.69 16.67
N SER A 48 32.83 -2.73 17.01
CA SER A 48 34.30 -2.73 17.06
C SER A 48 34.87 -3.87 16.26
N PHE A 49 36.11 -3.68 15.81
CA PHE A 49 36.91 -4.77 15.27
C PHE A 49 37.49 -5.58 16.43
N GLU A 50 37.08 -6.84 16.56
CA GLU A 50 37.51 -7.75 17.61
C GLU A 50 38.28 -8.93 17.00
N ARG A 51 39.28 -9.40 17.73
CA ARG A 51 39.95 -10.64 17.35
C ARG A 51 39.13 -11.82 17.85
N PRO A 52 38.84 -12.81 17.01
CA PRO A 52 38.12 -14.01 17.45
C PRO A 52 38.84 -14.67 18.62
N LYS A 53 38.13 -14.87 19.72
CA LYS A 53 38.70 -15.47 20.93
C LYS A 53 38.79 -17.00 20.85
N VAL A 54 38.01 -17.64 19.97
CA VAL A 54 37.97 -19.12 19.83
C VAL A 54 37.68 -19.46 18.37
N ILE A 55 38.42 -20.43 17.83
CA ILE A 55 38.12 -21.06 16.54
C ILE A 55 36.95 -22.01 16.77
N GLN A 56 35.86 -21.84 16.08
CA GLN A 56 34.72 -22.78 16.14
C GLN A 56 35.18 -24.13 15.58
N PRO A 57 35.08 -25.23 16.36
CA PRO A 57 35.58 -26.54 15.93
C PRO A 57 34.82 -27.10 14.72
N ASN A 58 33.56 -26.77 14.56
CA ASN A 58 32.70 -27.19 13.46
C ASN A 58 31.98 -26.02 12.87
N VAL A 59 31.65 -26.06 11.58
CA VAL A 59 30.90 -25.07 10.83
C VAL A 59 29.74 -25.76 10.08
N MET A 60 28.58 -25.11 10.04
CA MET A 60 27.48 -25.58 9.22
C MET A 60 27.72 -25.25 7.75
N ALA A 61 27.35 -26.18 6.88
CA ALA A 61 27.46 -26.04 5.44
C ALA A 61 26.26 -26.65 4.74
N MET A 62 26.01 -26.19 3.52
CA MET A 62 25.17 -26.87 2.55
C MET A 62 26.07 -27.51 1.52
N ILE A 63 25.86 -28.80 1.28
CA ILE A 63 26.63 -29.60 0.28
C ILE A 63 25.66 -30.08 -0.77
N GLU A 64 25.88 -29.69 -2.02
CA GLU A 64 25.27 -30.35 -3.16
C GLU A 64 26.16 -31.55 -3.53
N PHE A 65 25.58 -32.75 -3.52
CA PHE A 65 26.34 -34.01 -3.69
C PHE A 65 25.89 -34.81 -4.92
N THR A 66 26.74 -35.67 -5.40
CA THR A 66 26.49 -36.57 -6.52
C THR A 66 26.85 -38.00 -6.16
N GLY A 67 26.06 -38.97 -6.62
CA GLY A 67 26.29 -40.40 -6.38
C GLY A 67 25.44 -40.97 -5.23
N ASN A 68 25.09 -42.25 -5.33
CA ASN A 68 24.18 -42.90 -4.37
C ASN A 68 24.79 -43.14 -2.99
N ASN A 69 26.12 -43.13 -2.87
CA ASN A 69 26.86 -43.40 -1.60
C ASN A 69 27.41 -42.08 -0.98
N ALA A 70 27.14 -40.95 -1.57
CA ALA A 70 27.73 -39.66 -1.18
C ALA A 70 27.56 -39.31 0.30
N LEU A 71 26.41 -39.56 0.87
CA LEU A 71 26.15 -39.26 2.29
C LEU A 71 27.00 -40.14 3.21
N SER A 72 27.09 -41.44 2.94
CA SER A 72 27.92 -42.36 3.72
C SER A 72 29.44 -42.05 3.57
N GLU A 73 29.88 -41.60 2.39
CA GLU A 73 31.23 -41.12 2.17
C GLU A 73 31.55 -39.87 2.98
N LEU A 74 30.63 -38.92 3.05
CA LEU A 74 30.75 -37.70 3.86
C LEU A 74 30.78 -38.02 5.36
N GLU A 75 29.87 -38.88 5.84
CA GLU A 75 29.82 -39.28 7.24
C GLU A 75 31.10 -40.02 7.67
N ALA A 76 31.67 -40.88 6.82
CA ALA A 76 32.95 -41.54 7.04
C ALA A 76 34.13 -40.57 7.19
N GLN A 77 33.99 -39.34 6.73
CA GLN A 77 34.96 -38.26 6.85
C GLN A 77 34.71 -37.32 8.03
N GLY A 78 33.80 -37.69 8.93
CA GLY A 78 33.48 -36.90 10.14
C GLY A 78 32.45 -35.78 9.88
N VAL A 79 31.79 -35.75 8.73
CA VAL A 79 30.70 -34.84 8.43
C VAL A 79 29.43 -35.37 9.10
N LYS A 80 28.76 -34.56 9.90
CA LYS A 80 27.46 -34.89 10.47
C LYS A 80 26.34 -34.38 9.58
N VAL A 81 25.60 -35.29 8.94
CA VAL A 81 24.44 -34.98 8.11
C VAL A 81 23.24 -34.65 9.00
N LEU A 82 22.68 -33.46 8.84
CA LEU A 82 21.55 -32.96 9.66
C LEU A 82 20.20 -33.08 8.94
N ARG A 83 20.20 -32.78 7.64
CA ARG A 83 18.99 -32.84 6.78
C ARG A 83 19.43 -33.08 5.33
N VAL A 84 18.52 -33.72 4.56
CA VAL A 84 18.73 -33.96 3.13
C VAL A 84 17.46 -33.65 2.37
N ARG A 85 17.61 -32.92 1.25
CA ARG A 85 16.54 -32.73 0.27
C ARG A 85 17.10 -32.89 -1.14
N GLY A 86 16.62 -33.93 -1.86
CA GLY A 86 17.17 -34.27 -3.16
C GLY A 86 18.65 -34.54 -3.07
N ASN A 87 19.46 -33.80 -3.81
CA ASN A 87 20.93 -33.90 -3.82
C ASN A 87 21.62 -32.81 -2.95
N ILE A 88 20.88 -32.14 -2.06
CA ILE A 88 21.43 -31.13 -1.14
C ILE A 88 21.33 -31.65 0.30
N ALA A 89 22.44 -31.61 1.03
CA ALA A 89 22.55 -31.93 2.44
C ALA A 89 22.94 -30.70 3.27
N ILE A 90 22.25 -30.48 4.40
CA ILE A 90 22.68 -29.54 5.44
C ILE A 90 23.55 -30.39 6.42
N VAL A 91 24.76 -29.93 6.65
CA VAL A 91 25.77 -30.70 7.37
C VAL A 91 26.53 -29.84 8.37
N MET A 92 27.10 -30.49 9.40
CA MET A 92 28.14 -29.93 10.25
C MET A 92 29.49 -30.53 9.79
N VAL A 93 30.45 -29.67 9.50
CA VAL A 93 31.79 -30.04 9.01
C VAL A 93 32.83 -29.53 9.98
N PRO A 94 33.84 -30.35 10.34
CA PRO A 94 34.97 -29.85 11.10
C PRO A 94 35.67 -28.72 10.34
N THR A 95 35.84 -27.55 11.00
CA THR A 95 36.37 -26.33 10.37
C THR A 95 37.74 -26.56 9.71
N ALA A 96 38.56 -27.46 10.30
CA ALA A 96 39.87 -27.85 9.74
C ALA A 96 39.76 -28.59 8.41
N ASP A 97 38.67 -29.32 8.19
CA ASP A 97 38.50 -30.24 7.07
C ASP A 97 37.66 -29.71 5.91
N VAL A 98 37.14 -28.45 6.03
CA VAL A 98 36.20 -27.86 5.05
C VAL A 98 36.73 -27.97 3.61
N GLU A 99 37.99 -27.62 3.34
CA GLU A 99 38.58 -27.68 1.99
C GLU A 99 38.67 -29.11 1.52
N ARG A 100 39.22 -30.03 2.37
CA ARG A 100 39.36 -31.45 2.06
C ARG A 100 37.97 -32.07 1.74
N ILE A 101 36.95 -31.76 2.51
CA ILE A 101 35.60 -32.26 2.27
C ILE A 101 35.02 -31.65 1.00
N SER A 102 35.25 -30.36 0.73
CA SER A 102 34.77 -29.73 -0.50
C SER A 102 35.34 -30.35 -1.77
N ASP A 103 36.58 -30.86 -1.71
CA ASP A 103 37.25 -31.45 -2.85
C ASP A 103 36.88 -32.93 -3.11
N MET A 104 36.12 -33.57 -2.21
CA MET A 104 35.67 -34.97 -2.39
C MET A 104 34.89 -35.13 -3.71
N ARG A 105 35.03 -36.28 -4.37
CA ARG A 105 34.36 -36.55 -5.66
C ARG A 105 32.85 -36.49 -5.57
N CYS A 106 32.29 -36.93 -4.47
CA CYS A 106 30.86 -36.93 -4.20
C CYS A 106 30.31 -35.51 -3.93
N VAL A 107 31.15 -34.51 -3.69
CA VAL A 107 30.72 -33.09 -3.51
C VAL A 107 30.75 -32.40 -4.87
N HIS A 108 29.62 -31.82 -5.26
CA HIS A 108 29.50 -30.98 -6.45
C HIS A 108 29.76 -29.50 -6.10
N ARG A 109 29.14 -29.01 -5.02
CA ARG A 109 29.31 -27.66 -4.50
C ARG A 109 29.18 -27.66 -2.98
N MET A 110 29.89 -26.76 -2.31
CA MET A 110 29.79 -26.56 -0.87
C MET A 110 29.73 -25.07 -0.55
N GLU A 111 28.77 -24.70 0.30
CA GLU A 111 28.57 -23.32 0.81
C GLU A 111 28.54 -23.38 2.33
N LEU A 112 29.35 -22.55 2.98
CA LEU A 112 29.33 -22.41 4.43
C LEU A 112 28.11 -21.56 4.85
N SER A 113 27.56 -21.84 6.05
CA SER A 113 26.45 -21.09 6.63
C SER A 113 26.84 -19.64 6.79
N ARG A 114 26.16 -18.78 6.07
CA ARG A 114 26.34 -17.33 6.10
C ARG A 114 25.45 -16.74 7.19
N PRO A 115 25.91 -15.76 7.95
CA PRO A 115 25.01 -14.99 8.79
C PRO A 115 24.05 -14.25 7.88
N VAL A 116 22.79 -14.65 7.90
CA VAL A 116 21.71 -13.93 7.24
C VAL A 116 21.28 -12.83 8.20
N TYR A 117 21.78 -11.62 7.97
CA TYR A 117 21.33 -10.47 8.74
C TYR A 117 19.91 -10.16 8.29
N GLN A 118 18.96 -10.15 9.24
CA GLN A 118 17.64 -9.57 9.01
C GLN A 118 17.85 -8.09 8.78
N LYS A 119 17.81 -7.69 7.51
CA LYS A 119 17.87 -6.28 7.12
C LYS A 119 16.56 -5.65 7.49
N MET A 120 16.64 -4.59 8.24
CA MET A 120 15.56 -3.84 8.82
C MET A 120 14.86 -2.99 7.77
N ASP A 121 13.59 -3.04 7.77
CA ASP A 121 12.58 -2.62 6.81
C ASP A 121 12.59 -3.37 5.48
N ILE A 122 12.01 -4.53 5.56
CA ILE A 122 11.76 -5.41 4.41
C ILE A 122 10.93 -4.69 3.33
N VAL A 123 10.04 -3.77 3.70
CA VAL A 123 9.12 -3.07 2.78
C VAL A 123 9.88 -2.34 1.67
N ARG A 124 10.86 -1.48 2.01
CA ARG A 124 11.62 -0.73 1.01
C ARG A 124 12.58 -1.61 0.22
N GLN A 125 13.04 -2.71 0.82
CA GLN A 125 13.93 -3.66 0.13
C GLN A 125 13.18 -4.47 -0.92
N VAL A 126 12.04 -5.08 -0.54
CA VAL A 126 11.27 -5.94 -1.45
C VAL A 126 10.62 -5.14 -2.59
N THR A 127 10.32 -3.85 -2.38
CA THR A 127 9.80 -2.93 -3.41
C THR A 127 10.90 -2.20 -4.17
N GLY A 128 12.16 -2.33 -3.76
CA GLY A 128 13.29 -1.66 -4.40
C GLY A 128 13.42 -0.16 -4.10
N ILE A 129 12.62 0.41 -3.21
CA ILE A 129 12.70 1.84 -2.80
C ILE A 129 14.09 2.18 -2.25
N ASP A 130 14.75 1.26 -1.52
CA ASP A 130 16.11 1.48 -1.03
C ASP A 130 17.14 1.68 -2.16
N LYS A 131 16.96 1.02 -3.30
CA LYS A 131 17.80 1.22 -4.50
C LYS A 131 17.57 2.62 -5.09
N ILE A 132 16.32 3.09 -5.07
CA ILE A 132 15.95 4.42 -5.55
C ILE A 132 16.60 5.50 -4.67
N HIS A 133 16.49 5.37 -3.35
CA HIS A 133 17.08 6.30 -2.39
C HIS A 133 18.61 6.36 -2.46
N LYS A 134 19.26 5.28 -2.91
CA LYS A 134 20.72 5.22 -3.12
C LYS A 134 21.14 5.60 -4.53
N GLY A 135 20.20 5.83 -5.44
CA GLY A 135 20.49 6.11 -6.85
C GLY A 135 21.17 4.96 -7.60
N VAL A 136 20.93 3.70 -7.18
CA VAL A 136 21.58 2.52 -7.80
C VAL A 136 21.13 2.39 -9.25
N ASP A 137 22.09 2.45 -10.19
CA ASP A 137 21.85 2.43 -11.64
C ASP A 137 20.79 3.43 -12.11
N LEU A 138 20.71 4.59 -11.45
CA LEU A 138 19.81 5.69 -11.76
C LEU A 138 20.62 6.98 -11.97
N PRO A 139 20.09 7.98 -12.71
CA PRO A 139 20.78 9.26 -12.89
C PRO A 139 21.05 10.02 -11.59
N GLN A 140 20.22 9.83 -10.59
CA GLN A 140 20.34 10.41 -9.24
C GLN A 140 19.51 9.59 -8.24
N ALA A 141 19.64 9.90 -6.96
CA ALA A 141 18.70 9.48 -5.93
C ALA A 141 17.39 10.26 -6.04
N TYR A 142 16.25 9.60 -5.79
CA TYR A 142 14.93 10.22 -5.76
C TYR A 142 14.32 10.05 -4.38
N THR A 143 13.71 11.12 -3.86
CA THR A 143 13.23 11.23 -2.48
C THR A 143 11.81 11.79 -2.36
N GLY A 144 11.16 12.06 -3.50
CA GLY A 144 9.86 12.74 -3.60
C GLY A 144 9.95 14.26 -3.53
N LYS A 145 11.15 14.82 -3.71
CA LYS A 145 11.38 16.27 -3.67
C LYS A 145 10.58 16.99 -4.75
N GLY A 146 9.85 18.04 -4.32
CA GLY A 146 9.03 18.86 -5.24
C GLY A 146 7.64 18.25 -5.52
N VAL A 147 7.32 17.11 -4.91
CA VAL A 147 6.03 16.42 -5.03
C VAL A 147 5.19 16.66 -3.77
N VAL A 148 3.88 16.82 -3.93
CA VAL A 148 2.91 16.83 -2.83
C VAL A 148 2.45 15.40 -2.57
N THR A 149 2.62 14.94 -1.33
CA THR A 149 2.04 13.70 -0.82
C THR A 149 0.84 14.02 0.05
N GLY A 150 -0.34 13.67 -0.45
CA GLY A 150 -1.61 13.92 0.20
C GLY A 150 -2.08 12.74 1.04
N ILE A 151 -2.69 13.02 2.19
CA ILE A 151 -3.30 12.02 3.07
C ILE A 151 -4.68 12.48 3.50
N VAL A 152 -5.67 11.59 3.38
CA VAL A 152 -6.96 11.74 4.05
C VAL A 152 -7.11 10.57 5.02
N ASP A 153 -7.22 10.86 6.32
CA ASP A 153 -7.27 9.85 7.38
C ASP A 153 -8.02 10.40 8.61
N GLY A 154 -8.26 9.56 9.62
CA GLY A 154 -8.94 9.95 10.84
C GLY A 154 -8.17 10.97 11.69
N GLY A 155 -6.85 10.98 11.60
CA GLY A 155 -5.97 11.91 12.33
C GLY A 155 -4.51 11.65 12.01
N ILE A 156 -3.63 12.59 12.38
CA ILE A 156 -2.16 12.47 12.26
C ILE A 156 -1.52 13.24 13.40
N ASP A 157 -0.43 12.71 13.98
CA ASP A 157 0.46 13.47 14.86
C ASP A 157 1.48 14.25 14.02
N PRO A 158 1.26 15.56 13.75
CA PRO A 158 2.16 16.35 12.92
C PRO A 158 3.51 16.64 13.60
N ASN A 159 3.60 16.41 14.91
CA ASN A 159 4.79 16.67 15.72
C ASN A 159 5.73 15.47 15.79
N HIS A 160 5.35 14.32 15.23
CA HIS A 160 6.25 13.17 15.20
C HIS A 160 7.53 13.51 14.43
N ILE A 161 8.69 13.17 14.98
CA ILE A 161 10.00 13.52 14.39
C ILE A 161 10.15 13.06 12.94
N ASN A 162 9.43 12.03 12.56
CA ASN A 162 9.44 11.48 11.19
C ASN A 162 8.91 12.46 10.13
N PHE A 163 8.19 13.50 10.56
CA PHE A 163 7.59 14.52 9.70
C PHE A 163 8.27 15.88 9.76
N LEU A 164 9.40 15.94 10.44
CA LEU A 164 10.19 17.16 10.57
C LEU A 164 11.37 17.15 9.59
N LYS A 165 11.78 18.34 9.15
CA LYS A 165 13.02 18.56 8.43
C LYS A 165 14.21 18.50 9.39
N PRO A 166 15.46 18.39 8.90
CA PRO A 166 16.66 18.41 9.73
C PRO A 166 16.79 19.66 10.63
N ASP A 167 16.29 20.80 10.17
CA ASP A 167 16.25 22.07 10.91
C ASP A 167 15.15 22.10 11.99
N GLY A 168 14.36 21.04 12.04
CA GLY A 168 13.28 20.85 12.98
C GLY A 168 11.96 21.52 12.56
N THR A 169 11.87 22.20 11.43
CA THR A 169 10.60 22.70 10.92
C THR A 169 9.76 21.56 10.33
N THR A 170 8.42 21.78 10.24
CA THR A 170 7.53 20.76 9.70
C THR A 170 7.68 20.56 8.19
N ARG A 171 7.47 19.33 7.73
CA ARG A 171 7.31 19.01 6.31
C ARG A 171 5.87 19.16 5.82
N PHE A 172 4.91 19.36 6.73
CA PHE A 172 3.53 19.66 6.32
C PHE A 172 3.44 21.03 5.64
N GLY A 173 2.80 21.07 4.49
CA GLY A 173 2.37 22.29 3.84
C GLY A 173 1.19 22.91 4.58
N TYR A 174 0.20 22.06 4.86
CA TYR A 174 -0.86 22.31 5.85
C TYR A 174 -1.44 20.99 6.37
N LEU A 175 -2.21 21.11 7.45
CA LEU A 175 -3.11 20.08 7.96
C LEU A 175 -4.51 20.72 8.11
N SER A 176 -5.55 20.04 7.62
CA SER A 176 -6.93 20.43 7.88
C SER A 176 -7.62 19.43 8.80
N LYS A 177 -8.51 19.96 9.64
CA LYS A 177 -9.43 19.18 10.49
C LYS A 177 -10.84 19.39 9.98
N ILE A 178 -11.51 18.33 9.59
CA ILE A 178 -12.89 18.34 9.14
C ILE A 178 -13.74 17.50 10.10
N THR A 179 -14.70 18.16 10.78
CA THR A 179 -15.60 17.48 11.72
C THR A 179 -17.02 18.01 11.56
N ALA A 180 -18.00 17.14 11.86
CA ALA A 180 -19.37 17.59 12.03
C ALA A 180 -19.51 18.28 13.39
N THR A 181 -19.98 19.54 13.43
CA THR A 181 -20.36 20.14 14.70
C THR A 181 -21.79 19.74 15.06
N THR A 182 -21.95 19.08 16.19
CA THR A 182 -23.27 18.77 16.75
C THR A 182 -23.89 19.97 17.53
N THR A 183 -23.15 21.06 17.68
CA THR A 183 -23.51 22.20 18.56
C THR A 183 -24.34 23.26 17.91
N THR A 184 -24.55 23.24 16.59
CA THR A 184 -25.48 24.15 15.91
C THR A 184 -26.66 23.37 15.36
N GLN A 185 -27.89 23.88 15.59
CA GLN A 185 -29.15 23.31 15.03
C GLN A 185 -29.16 23.21 13.49
N GLN A 186 -28.10 23.62 12.81
CA GLN A 186 -27.99 23.71 11.36
C GLN A 186 -26.93 22.81 10.75
N GLY A 187 -26.16 22.04 11.52
CA GLY A 187 -25.26 20.99 11.01
C GLY A 187 -24.19 21.49 10.02
N TYR A 188 -23.53 22.59 10.30
CA TYR A 188 -22.45 23.08 9.44
C TYR A 188 -21.20 22.20 9.52
N LEU A 189 -20.56 22.00 8.38
CA LEU A 189 -19.21 21.46 8.29
C LEU A 189 -18.25 22.43 8.97
N TYR A 190 -17.50 21.95 9.95
CA TYR A 190 -16.46 22.72 10.61
C TYR A 190 -15.12 22.28 10.08
N GLN A 191 -14.35 23.22 9.53
CA GLN A 191 -13.02 22.96 8.99
C GLN A 191 -12.01 23.96 9.55
N ASN A 192 -10.99 23.44 10.23
CA ASN A 192 -9.85 24.22 10.67
C ASN A 192 -8.67 23.98 9.75
N TYR A 193 -7.99 25.02 9.35
CA TYR A 193 -6.75 24.99 8.58
C TYR A 193 -5.56 25.38 9.44
N TYR A 194 -4.55 24.55 9.43
CA TYR A 194 -3.29 24.76 10.12
C TYR A 194 -2.17 24.82 9.06
N PRO A 195 -1.85 26.01 8.54
CA PRO A 195 -0.74 26.18 7.60
C PRO A 195 0.59 25.93 8.30
N ARG A 196 1.63 25.68 7.51
CA ARG A 196 3.00 25.37 8.01
C ARG A 196 3.46 26.30 9.13
N ALA A 197 3.30 27.61 8.97
CA ALA A 197 3.72 28.59 9.98
C ALA A 197 3.04 28.37 11.35
N VAL A 198 1.77 27.98 11.34
CA VAL A 198 1.03 27.64 12.56
C VAL A 198 1.57 26.35 13.16
N LEU A 199 1.74 25.29 12.33
CA LEU A 199 2.26 23.99 12.79
C LEU A 199 3.67 24.14 13.38
N ASP A 200 4.55 24.95 12.79
CA ASP A 200 5.89 25.21 13.33
C ASP A 200 5.84 25.94 14.68
N THR A 201 4.88 26.83 14.88
CA THR A 201 4.68 27.53 16.17
C THR A 201 4.12 26.60 17.24
N MET A 202 3.16 25.76 16.87
CA MET A 202 2.47 24.85 17.80
C MET A 202 3.37 23.70 18.27
N LYS A 203 4.39 23.34 17.55
CA LYS A 203 5.43 22.40 17.95
C LYS A 203 6.14 22.80 19.27
N GLN A 204 6.16 24.07 19.58
CA GLN A 204 6.77 24.60 20.83
C GLN A 204 5.83 24.48 22.04
N ARG A 205 4.56 24.09 21.85
CA ARG A 205 3.59 23.91 22.92
C ARG A 205 3.61 22.50 23.48
N ASP A 206 3.10 22.34 24.70
CA ASP A 206 2.96 21.06 25.37
C ASP A 206 2.03 20.12 24.57
N ASP A 207 2.36 18.83 24.50
CA ASP A 207 1.67 17.85 23.66
C ASP A 207 0.17 17.71 23.94
N THR A 208 -0.29 18.02 25.13
CA THR A 208 -1.71 17.97 25.53
C THR A 208 -2.59 18.89 24.71
N TYR A 209 -2.12 20.06 24.29
CA TYR A 209 -2.89 20.98 23.45
C TYR A 209 -2.96 20.57 21.98
N ALA A 210 -1.97 19.80 21.50
CA ALA A 210 -1.94 19.36 20.11
C ALA A 210 -3.06 18.37 19.78
N ILE A 211 -3.48 17.54 20.74
CA ILE A 211 -4.44 16.47 20.55
C ILE A 211 -5.86 17.02 20.34
N GLU A 212 -6.26 17.99 21.16
CA GLU A 212 -7.62 18.54 21.10
C GLU A 212 -7.84 19.47 19.91
N ASP A 213 -6.81 20.26 19.54
CA ASP A 213 -6.93 21.27 18.50
C ASP A 213 -6.80 20.71 17.08
N PHE A 214 -6.02 19.63 16.85
CA PHE A 214 -5.62 19.21 15.51
C PHE A 214 -6.46 18.10 14.88
N ALA A 215 -7.40 17.44 15.54
CA ALA A 215 -7.90 16.13 15.14
C ALA A 215 -6.76 15.22 14.71
N THR A 216 -5.75 15.25 15.51
CA THR A 216 -4.71 14.25 15.42
C THR A 216 -5.31 12.89 15.68
N ASP A 217 -4.54 11.88 15.46
CA ASP A 217 -4.84 10.56 15.99
C ASP A 217 -5.32 10.68 17.45
N SER A 218 -6.28 9.88 17.82
CA SER A 218 -6.84 9.90 19.17
C SER A 218 -5.96 9.10 20.14
N TYR A 219 -6.30 9.13 21.42
CA TYR A 219 -5.72 8.25 22.44
C TYR A 219 -5.91 6.76 22.13
N THR A 220 -6.75 6.42 21.19
CA THR A 220 -7.12 5.05 20.82
C THR A 220 -6.84 4.73 19.36
N ASN A 221 -6.23 5.65 18.60
CA ASN A 221 -5.95 5.47 17.18
C ASN A 221 -4.64 6.16 16.79
N PHE A 222 -3.80 5.45 16.03
CA PHE A 222 -2.55 5.95 15.47
C PHE A 222 -2.49 5.77 13.94
N HIS A 223 -3.60 5.43 13.30
CA HIS A 223 -3.64 4.95 11.92
C HIS A 223 -3.06 5.95 10.93
N GLY A 224 -3.48 7.21 10.96
CA GLY A 224 -2.99 8.21 10.01
C GLY A 224 -1.52 8.59 10.23
N THR A 225 -1.03 8.60 11.49
CA THR A 225 0.41 8.76 11.77
C THR A 225 1.21 7.60 11.17
N HIS A 226 0.69 6.38 11.26
CA HIS A 226 1.35 5.19 10.75
C HIS A 226 1.41 5.18 9.21
N THR A 227 0.30 5.42 8.54
CA THR A 227 0.20 5.46 7.07
C THR A 227 1.02 6.61 6.47
N THR A 228 1.01 7.80 7.11
CA THR A 228 1.86 8.94 6.72
C THR A 228 3.34 8.60 6.86
N GLY A 229 3.71 7.90 7.94
CA GLY A 229 5.08 7.44 8.17
C GLY A 229 5.59 6.48 7.09
N ILE A 230 4.74 5.55 6.63
CA ILE A 230 5.06 4.65 5.51
C ILE A 230 5.25 5.44 4.21
N MET A 231 4.33 6.35 3.89
CA MET A 231 4.37 7.10 2.65
C MET A 231 5.53 8.10 2.61
N ALA A 232 5.68 8.89 3.68
CA ALA A 232 6.47 10.11 3.65
C ALA A 232 7.39 10.32 4.86
N GLY A 233 7.54 9.36 5.78
CA GLY A 233 8.45 9.49 6.92
C GLY A 233 9.89 9.81 6.47
N GLY A 234 10.55 10.82 7.07
CA GLY A 234 11.84 11.31 6.57
C GLY A 234 12.99 11.23 7.58
N TYR A 235 12.75 10.86 8.83
CA TYR A 235 13.80 10.83 9.85
C TYR A 235 14.73 9.62 9.67
N LYS A 236 16.01 9.88 9.42
CA LYS A 236 17.06 8.88 9.20
C LYS A 236 18.14 8.85 10.30
N GLY A 237 18.00 9.68 11.35
CA GLY A 237 18.93 9.71 12.47
C GLY A 237 18.88 8.43 13.32
N ASN A 238 19.78 8.32 14.31
CA ASN A 238 19.85 7.14 15.17
C ASN A 238 18.62 7.06 16.10
N ILE A 239 18.11 5.85 16.27
CA ILE A 239 17.02 5.47 17.19
C ILE A 239 17.37 4.17 17.89
N THR A 240 16.71 3.86 19.01
CA THR A 240 16.79 2.54 19.65
C THR A 240 15.81 1.60 18.95
N VAL A 241 16.29 0.47 18.47
CA VAL A 241 15.54 -0.53 17.70
C VAL A 241 15.59 -1.86 18.40
N ALA A 242 14.50 -2.59 18.41
CA ALA A 242 14.47 -4.00 18.78
C ALA A 242 15.00 -4.87 17.63
N LYS A 243 15.86 -5.82 17.96
CA LYS A 243 16.40 -6.84 17.03
C LYS A 243 16.31 -8.22 17.64
N THR A 244 16.39 -9.22 16.81
CA THR A 244 16.45 -10.61 17.23
C THR A 244 17.40 -11.41 16.36
N ASP A 245 18.07 -12.38 16.98
CA ASP A 245 18.86 -13.41 16.31
C ASP A 245 18.18 -14.80 16.45
N ASP A 246 17.09 -14.88 17.22
CA ASP A 246 16.27 -16.07 17.37
C ASP A 246 14.77 -15.76 17.34
N GLN A 247 13.90 -16.76 17.56
CA GLN A 247 12.45 -16.61 17.41
C GLN A 247 11.75 -16.13 18.69
N ASP A 248 12.42 -16.12 19.85
CA ASP A 248 11.78 -15.91 21.13
C ASP A 248 12.31 -14.65 21.87
N ILE A 249 13.57 -14.26 21.63
CA ILE A 249 14.26 -13.21 22.37
C ILE A 249 14.64 -12.04 21.45
N SER A 250 14.35 -10.83 21.90
CA SER A 250 14.83 -9.60 21.26
C SER A 250 15.79 -8.82 22.14
N TYR A 251 16.61 -7.97 21.54
CA TYR A 251 17.55 -7.07 22.21
C TYR A 251 17.53 -5.68 21.57
N LYS A 252 17.96 -4.67 22.33
CA LYS A 252 17.96 -3.27 21.89
C LYS A 252 19.29 -2.89 21.24
N VAL A 253 19.22 -2.19 20.09
CA VAL A 253 20.38 -1.62 19.40
C VAL A 253 20.09 -0.18 19.03
N THR A 254 21.08 0.71 19.16
CA THR A 254 20.99 2.07 18.64
C THR A 254 21.61 2.12 17.24
N GLU A 255 20.84 2.47 16.25
CA GLU A 255 21.30 2.56 14.85
C GLU A 255 20.49 3.60 14.05
N ALA A 256 20.90 3.87 12.81
CA ALA A 256 20.13 4.72 11.89
C ALA A 256 18.71 4.17 11.73
N ASN A 257 17.71 5.06 11.81
CA ASN A 257 16.30 4.67 11.73
C ASN A 257 16.02 3.88 10.42
N PRO A 258 15.64 2.61 10.51
CA PRO A 258 15.29 1.81 9.35
C PRO A 258 13.83 2.00 8.93
N TYR A 259 13.00 2.62 9.75
CA TYR A 259 11.56 2.73 9.60
C TYR A 259 11.13 4.09 9.04
N TYR A 260 11.90 4.63 8.08
CA TYR A 260 11.49 5.81 7.32
C TYR A 260 10.69 5.39 6.05
N GLY A 261 9.93 6.33 5.49
CA GLY A 261 9.01 6.06 4.38
C GLY A 261 9.63 6.09 2.97
N GLY A 262 8.75 6.07 1.97
CA GLY A 262 9.13 6.15 0.56
C GLY A 262 9.55 7.56 0.13
N ALA A 263 8.69 8.55 0.29
CA ALA A 263 8.88 9.93 -0.17
C ALA A 263 9.47 10.83 0.93
N THR A 264 10.75 10.62 1.27
CA THR A 264 11.37 11.21 2.46
C THR A 264 11.55 12.73 2.43
N GLU A 265 11.47 13.37 1.26
CA GLU A 265 11.60 14.83 1.08
C GLU A 265 10.39 15.47 0.39
N SER A 266 9.29 14.73 0.22
CA SER A 266 8.03 15.30 -0.29
C SER A 266 7.43 16.32 0.67
N GLU A 267 6.59 17.19 0.16
CA GLU A 267 5.75 18.06 0.97
C GLU A 267 4.47 17.32 1.36
N ILE A 268 4.20 17.23 2.66
CA ILE A 268 3.06 16.49 3.18
C ILE A 268 1.86 17.43 3.30
N VAL A 269 0.71 17.01 2.84
CA VAL A 269 -0.56 17.72 3.01
C VAL A 269 -1.59 16.75 3.53
N ALA A 270 -2.25 17.10 4.63
CA ALA A 270 -3.17 16.19 5.28
C ALA A 270 -4.54 16.81 5.52
N SER A 271 -5.57 15.99 5.32
CA SER A 271 -6.93 16.28 5.75
C SER A 271 -7.40 15.19 6.71
N CYS A 272 -7.76 15.57 7.92
CA CYS A 272 -8.05 14.65 9.01
C CYS A 272 -9.42 14.94 9.62
N GLY A 273 -10.00 13.97 10.31
CA GLY A 273 -11.25 14.13 11.04
C GLY A 273 -12.24 12.99 10.82
N ASP A 274 -13.52 13.31 10.73
CA ASP A 274 -14.56 12.32 10.51
C ASP A 274 -14.41 11.68 9.12
N LEU A 275 -14.46 10.35 9.06
CA LEU A 275 -14.35 9.60 7.81
C LEU A 275 -15.75 9.33 7.23
N ARG A 276 -16.27 10.32 6.50
CA ARG A 276 -17.52 10.24 5.72
C ARG A 276 -17.23 10.65 4.28
N ASP A 277 -17.97 10.12 3.34
CA ASP A 277 -17.75 10.35 1.90
C ASP A 277 -17.52 11.82 1.56
N GLN A 278 -18.39 12.71 2.06
CA GLN A 278 -18.31 14.15 1.77
C GLN A 278 -17.03 14.78 2.36
N TYR A 279 -16.61 14.35 3.54
CA TYR A 279 -15.41 14.89 4.22
C TYR A 279 -14.14 14.37 3.56
N ILE A 280 -14.15 13.12 3.12
CA ILE A 280 -13.09 12.54 2.32
C ILE A 280 -12.97 13.29 0.99
N ALA A 281 -14.10 13.55 0.31
CA ALA A 281 -14.13 14.30 -0.93
C ALA A 281 -13.57 15.72 -0.76
N PHE A 282 -13.94 16.42 0.31
CA PHE A 282 -13.37 17.72 0.67
C PHE A 282 -11.85 17.64 0.87
N GLY A 283 -11.39 16.65 1.62
CA GLY A 283 -9.97 16.47 1.88
C GLY A 283 -9.16 16.23 0.60
N VAL A 284 -9.68 15.40 -0.31
CA VAL A 284 -9.05 15.14 -1.61
C VAL A 284 -8.97 16.41 -2.45
N ASP A 285 -10.08 17.17 -2.54
CA ASP A 285 -10.13 18.42 -3.31
C ASP A 285 -9.17 19.47 -2.76
N ASP A 286 -9.15 19.66 -1.44
CA ASP A 286 -8.24 20.57 -0.75
C ASP A 286 -6.77 20.28 -1.05
N ILE A 287 -6.38 18.98 -1.01
CA ILE A 287 -5.02 18.55 -1.31
C ILE A 287 -4.65 18.86 -2.76
N ILE A 288 -5.54 18.59 -3.71
CA ILE A 288 -5.34 18.90 -5.13
C ILE A 288 -5.20 20.41 -5.33
N ASN A 289 -6.08 21.20 -4.71
CA ASN A 289 -6.05 22.66 -4.80
C ASN A 289 -4.76 23.24 -4.20
N TYR A 290 -4.29 22.68 -3.07
CA TYR A 290 -2.99 23.04 -2.53
C TYR A 290 -1.87 22.76 -3.52
N ALA A 291 -1.83 21.57 -4.11
CA ALA A 291 -0.79 21.21 -5.08
C ALA A 291 -0.77 22.14 -6.30
N LYS A 292 -1.94 22.62 -6.74
CA LYS A 292 -2.06 23.59 -7.84
C LYS A 292 -1.60 24.99 -7.47
N LEU A 293 -1.85 25.45 -6.25
CA LEU A 293 -1.75 26.84 -5.84
C LEU A 293 -0.53 27.15 -4.95
N SER A 294 0.16 26.15 -4.43
CA SER A 294 1.23 26.31 -3.42
C SER A 294 2.57 26.83 -3.97
N GLY A 295 2.65 27.22 -5.25
CA GLY A 295 3.86 27.72 -5.85
C GLY A 295 3.63 28.39 -7.21
N PRO A 296 4.69 28.87 -7.87
CA PRO A 296 4.58 29.53 -9.17
C PRO A 296 4.14 28.57 -10.30
N LYS A 297 4.22 27.30 -10.07
CA LYS A 297 3.72 26.21 -10.94
C LYS A 297 3.05 25.14 -10.09
N ALA A 298 2.02 24.51 -10.64
CA ALA A 298 1.39 23.35 -10.00
C ALA A 298 2.43 22.27 -9.72
N LYS A 299 2.36 21.68 -8.53
CA LYS A 299 3.21 20.55 -8.13
C LYS A 299 2.52 19.24 -8.49
N PRO A 300 3.26 18.21 -8.93
CA PRO A 300 2.70 16.87 -9.06
C PRO A 300 2.23 16.39 -7.69
N CYS A 301 1.11 15.62 -7.68
CA CYS A 301 0.45 15.21 -6.46
C CYS A 301 0.09 13.73 -6.50
N VAL A 302 0.35 13.04 -5.38
CA VAL A 302 -0.16 11.69 -5.13
C VAL A 302 -0.88 11.66 -3.78
N ILE A 303 -2.07 11.05 -3.74
CA ILE A 303 -2.94 11.01 -2.56
C ILE A 303 -3.11 9.56 -2.11
N ASN A 304 -2.97 9.34 -0.81
CA ASN A 304 -3.21 8.08 -0.13
C ASN A 304 -4.57 8.10 0.57
N LEU A 305 -5.42 7.14 0.25
CA LEU A 305 -6.69 6.85 0.90
C LEU A 305 -6.64 5.44 1.49
N SER A 306 -6.15 5.33 2.72
CA SER A 306 -6.09 4.07 3.46
C SER A 306 -7.40 3.80 4.19
N LEU A 307 -8.51 3.83 3.46
CA LEU A 307 -9.87 3.76 3.97
C LEU A 307 -10.83 3.21 2.90
N GLY A 308 -12.03 2.80 3.32
CA GLY A 308 -13.04 2.27 2.42
C GLY A 308 -14.25 1.68 3.15
N SER A 309 -15.23 1.22 2.39
CA SER A 309 -16.43 0.51 2.83
C SER A 309 -16.81 -0.57 1.83
N ASN A 310 -17.38 -1.67 2.29
CA ASN A 310 -17.93 -2.73 1.42
C ASN A 310 -19.38 -2.48 1.01
N ILE A 311 -19.99 -1.44 1.54
CA ILE A 311 -21.36 -1.08 1.18
C ILE A 311 -21.34 -0.13 -0.01
N GLY A 312 -21.86 -0.60 -1.14
CA GLY A 312 -21.88 0.08 -2.40
C GLY A 312 -22.15 -0.85 -3.57
N ALA A 313 -22.24 -0.29 -4.77
CA ALA A 313 -22.54 -1.04 -5.99
C ALA A 313 -21.33 -1.76 -6.60
N HIS A 314 -20.12 -1.45 -6.16
CA HIS A 314 -18.83 -1.97 -6.65
C HIS A 314 -18.67 -1.86 -8.19
N ASP A 315 -19.16 -0.79 -8.77
CA ASP A 315 -19.20 -0.61 -10.23
C ASP A 315 -18.82 0.81 -10.71
N SER A 316 -18.26 1.64 -9.85
CA SER A 316 -17.89 3.05 -10.11
C SER A 316 -19.07 4.02 -10.28
N THR A 317 -20.30 3.61 -10.04
CA THR A 317 -21.48 4.45 -10.32
C THR A 317 -21.85 5.37 -9.16
N SER A 318 -21.37 5.10 -7.93
CA SER A 318 -21.63 5.99 -6.79
C SER A 318 -21.11 7.41 -7.04
N VAL A 319 -21.76 8.43 -6.47
CA VAL A 319 -21.33 9.83 -6.62
C VAL A 319 -19.91 10.02 -6.10
N MET A 320 -19.54 9.34 -4.99
CA MET A 320 -18.19 9.37 -4.44
C MET A 320 -17.18 8.79 -5.42
N ASN A 321 -17.47 7.64 -6.02
CA ASN A 321 -16.59 7.01 -7.01
C ASN A 321 -16.40 7.89 -8.25
N ARG A 322 -17.46 8.55 -8.72
CA ARG A 322 -17.37 9.50 -9.84
C ARG A 322 -16.57 10.75 -9.48
N PHE A 323 -16.71 11.24 -8.25
CA PHE A 323 -15.89 12.34 -7.76
C PHE A 323 -14.41 11.97 -7.74
N LEU A 324 -14.05 10.82 -7.17
CA LEU A 324 -12.67 10.34 -7.17
C LEU A 324 -12.13 10.14 -8.60
N ALA A 325 -12.97 9.65 -9.52
CA ALA A 325 -12.59 9.49 -10.92
C ALA A 325 -12.28 10.82 -11.62
N LEU A 326 -12.95 11.92 -11.23
CA LEU A 326 -12.60 13.26 -11.68
C LEU A 326 -11.29 13.74 -11.08
N CYS A 327 -11.12 13.59 -9.78
CA CYS A 327 -9.89 13.93 -9.05
C CYS A 327 -8.66 13.15 -9.57
N GLY A 328 -8.84 11.89 -9.94
CA GLY A 328 -7.78 11.03 -10.52
C GLY A 328 -7.28 11.45 -11.90
N LYS A 329 -7.91 12.47 -12.53
CA LYS A 329 -7.36 13.13 -13.74
C LYS A 329 -6.36 14.22 -13.42
N GLU A 330 -6.31 14.68 -12.17
CA GLU A 330 -5.53 15.82 -11.72
C GLU A 330 -4.42 15.45 -10.73
N ALA A 331 -4.62 14.35 -9.99
CA ALA A 331 -3.66 13.76 -9.06
C ALA A 331 -3.66 12.24 -9.20
N ILE A 332 -2.59 11.59 -8.77
CA ILE A 332 -2.59 10.12 -8.65
C ILE A 332 -3.22 9.76 -7.30
N ILE A 333 -4.25 8.93 -7.30
CA ILE A 333 -4.96 8.52 -6.09
C ILE A 333 -4.77 7.02 -5.87
N CYS A 334 -4.22 6.63 -4.72
CA CYS A 334 -4.10 5.24 -4.28
C CYS A 334 -5.15 4.96 -3.20
N VAL A 335 -5.90 3.88 -3.35
CA VAL A 335 -6.99 3.50 -2.44
C VAL A 335 -6.76 2.09 -1.93
N ALA A 336 -6.97 1.87 -0.64
CA ALA A 336 -6.89 0.54 -0.04
C ALA A 336 -7.99 -0.38 -0.57
N ALA A 337 -7.61 -1.61 -0.94
CA ALA A 337 -8.55 -2.61 -1.47
C ALA A 337 -9.59 -3.06 -0.42
N GLY A 338 -9.27 -2.97 0.86
CA GLY A 338 -10.07 -3.46 1.98
C GLY A 338 -9.40 -4.62 2.72
N ASN A 339 -9.94 -4.98 3.90
CA ASN A 339 -9.35 -6.00 4.78
C ASN A 339 -10.33 -7.14 5.10
N GLU A 340 -11.27 -7.41 4.24
CA GLU A 340 -12.48 -8.18 4.51
C GLU A 340 -12.47 -9.57 3.88
N ALA A 341 -11.43 -9.92 3.12
CA ALA A 341 -11.34 -11.25 2.48
C ALA A 341 -11.12 -12.42 3.46
N ASP A 342 -11.00 -12.17 4.76
CA ASP A 342 -11.01 -13.22 5.78
C ASP A 342 -12.34 -13.99 5.80
N HIS A 343 -13.42 -13.31 5.44
CA HIS A 343 -14.77 -13.82 5.45
C HIS A 343 -15.44 -13.75 4.06
N PRO A 344 -16.37 -14.64 3.76
CA PRO A 344 -17.16 -14.61 2.53
C PRO A 344 -18.28 -13.56 2.63
N VAL A 345 -17.92 -12.28 2.35
CA VAL A 345 -18.79 -11.10 2.55
C VAL A 345 -19.58 -10.70 1.33
N ALA A 346 -19.38 -11.39 0.22
CA ALA A 346 -20.09 -11.15 -1.03
C ALA A 346 -20.87 -12.39 -1.47
N LEU A 347 -21.94 -12.21 -2.22
CA LEU A 347 -22.71 -13.27 -2.85
C LEU A 347 -23.20 -12.79 -4.21
N THR A 348 -22.92 -13.53 -5.28
CA THR A 348 -23.53 -13.32 -6.59
C THR A 348 -24.55 -14.41 -6.87
N ALA A 349 -25.81 -14.05 -6.91
CA ALA A 349 -26.91 -14.93 -7.31
C ALA A 349 -27.16 -14.78 -8.81
N LYS A 350 -27.08 -15.88 -9.55
CA LYS A 350 -27.37 -15.96 -10.99
C LYS A 350 -28.56 -16.90 -11.19
N PHE A 351 -29.54 -16.48 -11.95
CA PHE A 351 -30.81 -17.17 -12.14
C PHE A 351 -31.00 -17.53 -13.61
N ASN A 352 -31.28 -18.79 -13.89
CA ASN A 352 -31.59 -19.24 -15.25
C ASN A 352 -33.06 -18.99 -15.62
N ASN A 353 -33.94 -19.05 -14.64
CA ASN A 353 -35.38 -18.88 -14.82
C ASN A 353 -35.96 -17.84 -13.85
N ALA A 354 -37.16 -17.36 -14.15
CA ALA A 354 -37.95 -16.62 -13.17
C ALA A 354 -38.33 -17.55 -11.99
N ASP A 355 -38.58 -16.93 -10.83
CA ASP A 355 -38.98 -17.58 -9.60
C ASP A 355 -37.93 -18.53 -8.97
N GLU A 356 -36.70 -18.60 -9.51
CA GLU A 356 -35.60 -19.29 -8.85
C GLU A 356 -35.15 -18.56 -7.59
N THR A 357 -34.70 -19.33 -6.60
CA THR A 357 -34.25 -18.78 -5.32
C THR A 357 -32.79 -19.16 -5.02
N VAL A 358 -32.05 -18.21 -4.44
CA VAL A 358 -30.77 -18.43 -3.77
C VAL A 358 -30.92 -18.00 -2.33
N GLN A 359 -30.43 -18.81 -1.40
CA GLN A 359 -30.56 -18.54 0.03
C GLN A 359 -29.22 -18.75 0.75
N THR A 360 -28.94 -17.87 1.73
CA THR A 360 -27.72 -17.91 2.54
C THR A 360 -28.03 -17.47 3.97
N PHE A 361 -27.21 -17.88 4.93
CA PHE A 361 -27.31 -17.37 6.30
C PHE A 361 -26.44 -16.12 6.48
N ILE A 362 -26.88 -15.24 7.37
CA ILE A 362 -26.15 -14.05 7.82
C ILE A 362 -25.49 -14.41 9.15
N ARG A 363 -24.17 -14.59 9.13
CA ARG A 363 -23.37 -14.87 10.33
C ARG A 363 -22.68 -13.62 10.87
N PRO A 364 -22.48 -13.49 12.19
CA PRO A 364 -21.62 -12.48 12.77
C PRO A 364 -20.15 -12.86 12.52
N THR A 365 -19.29 -11.88 12.30
CA THR A 365 -17.85 -12.10 12.22
C THR A 365 -17.25 -12.46 13.57
N MET A 366 -17.83 -11.93 14.66
CA MET A 366 -17.50 -12.29 16.04
C MET A 366 -18.63 -13.10 16.65
N GLU A 367 -18.37 -14.39 16.90
CA GLU A 367 -19.26 -15.25 17.64
C GLU A 367 -18.94 -15.20 19.14
N GLY A 368 -19.98 -15.36 19.97
CA GLY A 368 -19.88 -15.37 21.43
C GLY A 368 -20.40 -14.09 22.08
N GLU A 369 -19.96 -13.86 23.31
CA GLU A 369 -20.38 -12.68 24.10
C GLU A 369 -19.57 -11.45 23.75
N TYR A 370 -20.26 -10.36 23.42
CA TYR A 370 -19.71 -9.01 23.27
C TYR A 370 -20.28 -8.12 24.36
N LYS A 371 -19.41 -7.41 25.10
CA LYS A 371 -19.81 -6.48 26.16
C LYS A 371 -19.64 -5.03 25.73
N ALA A 372 -20.71 -4.26 25.80
CA ALA A 372 -20.67 -2.81 25.61
C ALA A 372 -21.52 -2.10 26.65
N SER A 373 -20.97 -1.14 27.34
CA SER A 373 -21.68 -0.24 28.30
C SER A 373 -22.58 -0.99 29.27
N ASN A 374 -22.10 -2.01 29.96
CA ASN A 374 -22.85 -2.86 30.90
C ASN A 374 -23.95 -3.74 30.29
N LYS A 375 -24.02 -3.88 28.98
CA LYS A 375 -24.89 -4.84 28.29
C LYS A 375 -24.06 -5.92 27.60
N SER A 376 -24.57 -7.17 27.66
CA SER A 376 -23.97 -8.28 26.92
C SER A 376 -24.81 -8.59 25.70
N TYR A 377 -24.16 -8.73 24.56
CA TYR A 377 -24.73 -9.13 23.28
C TYR A 377 -24.10 -10.46 22.86
N TYR A 378 -24.87 -11.40 22.37
CA TYR A 378 -24.37 -12.70 21.91
C TYR A 378 -24.55 -12.81 20.40
N ASN A 379 -23.46 -13.21 19.71
CA ASN A 379 -23.44 -13.31 18.26
C ASN A 379 -23.99 -12.02 17.61
N LEU A 380 -23.41 -10.91 17.99
CA LEU A 380 -23.88 -9.58 17.56
C LEU A 380 -23.72 -9.40 16.05
N ARG A 381 -24.82 -9.09 15.38
CA ARG A 381 -24.88 -8.64 13.99
C ARG A 381 -25.33 -7.18 14.01
N ASN A 382 -24.42 -6.29 13.70
CA ASN A 382 -24.69 -4.85 13.65
C ASN A 382 -24.10 -4.30 12.37
N GLY A 383 -24.89 -4.02 11.35
CA GLY A 383 -24.37 -3.53 10.06
C GLY A 383 -25.41 -3.52 8.98
N GLN A 384 -24.93 -3.48 7.76
CA GLN A 384 -25.73 -3.35 6.55
C GLN A 384 -25.46 -4.49 5.56
N ILE A 385 -26.46 -4.76 4.73
CA ILE A 385 -26.37 -5.57 3.52
C ILE A 385 -26.97 -4.76 2.39
N CYS A 386 -26.26 -4.65 1.27
CA CYS A 386 -26.81 -4.09 0.04
C CYS A 386 -26.85 -5.14 -1.06
N ALA A 387 -27.93 -5.14 -1.84
CA ALA A 387 -28.17 -6.05 -2.94
C ALA A 387 -28.57 -5.26 -4.20
N TYR A 388 -27.89 -5.52 -5.33
CA TYR A 388 -28.07 -4.80 -6.58
C TYR A 388 -28.45 -5.76 -7.69
N SER A 389 -29.52 -5.48 -8.43
CA SER A 389 -29.78 -6.11 -9.71
C SER A 389 -28.75 -5.66 -10.76
N ASN A 390 -28.48 -6.51 -11.74
CA ASN A 390 -27.65 -6.13 -12.89
C ASN A 390 -28.35 -5.17 -13.85
N ASP A 391 -29.64 -4.93 -13.68
CA ASP A 391 -30.50 -4.10 -14.52
C ASP A 391 -31.62 -3.38 -13.73
N ALA A 392 -32.61 -2.87 -14.44
CA ALA A 392 -33.74 -2.17 -13.86
C ALA A 392 -34.82 -3.09 -13.24
N ASP A 393 -34.70 -4.40 -13.41
CA ASP A 393 -35.75 -5.30 -12.97
C ASP A 393 -35.63 -5.63 -11.48
N GLU A 394 -36.77 -5.58 -10.83
CA GLU A 394 -36.90 -5.91 -9.43
C GLU A 394 -36.57 -7.39 -9.19
N PHE A 395 -36.09 -7.68 -7.99
CA PHE A 395 -35.96 -9.01 -7.42
C PHE A 395 -36.63 -9.02 -6.04
N GLU A 396 -37.03 -10.19 -5.56
CA GLU A 396 -37.49 -10.31 -4.18
C GLU A 396 -36.31 -10.55 -3.28
N LEU A 397 -36.23 -9.81 -2.17
CA LEU A 397 -35.30 -10.06 -1.09
C LEU A 397 -36.09 -10.27 0.19
N GLN A 398 -35.79 -11.32 0.91
CA GLN A 398 -36.44 -11.65 2.17
C GLN A 398 -35.37 -11.93 3.23
N ILE A 399 -35.38 -11.17 4.31
CA ILE A 399 -34.66 -11.56 5.52
C ILE A 399 -35.53 -12.56 6.28
N VAL A 400 -34.95 -13.67 6.68
CA VAL A 400 -35.73 -14.79 7.26
C VAL A 400 -35.12 -15.23 8.58
N VAL A 401 -36.01 -15.67 9.48
CA VAL A 401 -35.64 -16.42 10.68
C VAL A 401 -35.91 -17.90 10.40
N THR A 402 -34.88 -18.73 10.53
CA THR A 402 -35.02 -20.20 10.41
C THR A 402 -35.00 -20.87 11.77
N ASN A 403 -35.51 -22.08 11.84
CA ASN A 403 -35.48 -22.86 13.06
C ASN A 403 -34.74 -24.20 12.83
N GLY A 404 -33.54 -24.35 13.41
CA GLY A 404 -32.68 -25.53 13.29
C GLY A 404 -33.29 -26.82 13.86
N THR A 405 -34.14 -26.74 14.87
CA THR A 405 -34.85 -27.90 15.40
C THR A 405 -35.91 -28.45 14.42
N ARG A 406 -36.18 -27.74 13.33
CA ARG A 406 -37.09 -28.07 12.24
C ARG A 406 -36.40 -28.07 10.87
N ASN A 407 -35.20 -28.61 10.79
CA ASN A 407 -34.40 -28.67 9.56
C ASN A 407 -34.24 -27.31 8.90
N ASN A 408 -33.97 -26.26 9.68
CA ASN A 408 -33.83 -24.87 9.22
C ASN A 408 -35.01 -24.36 8.37
N LYS A 409 -36.21 -24.84 8.62
CA LYS A 409 -37.41 -24.27 7.99
C LYS A 409 -37.57 -22.82 8.37
N VAL A 410 -37.96 -22.01 7.37
CA VAL A 410 -38.30 -20.62 7.58
C VAL A 410 -39.44 -20.49 8.55
N ALA A 411 -39.20 -19.80 9.66
CA ALA A 411 -40.14 -19.58 10.75
C ALA A 411 -40.79 -18.19 10.68
N ALA A 412 -40.07 -17.20 10.15
CA ALA A 412 -40.57 -15.86 9.87
C ALA A 412 -39.92 -15.29 8.63
N ARG A 413 -40.60 -14.37 7.95
CA ARG A 413 -40.13 -13.62 6.79
C ARG A 413 -40.31 -12.12 7.03
N ILE A 414 -39.31 -11.38 6.61
CA ILE A 414 -39.32 -9.90 6.54
C ILE A 414 -39.13 -9.57 5.06
N PRO A 415 -40.22 -9.46 4.28
CA PRO A 415 -40.11 -9.29 2.84
C PRO A 415 -39.70 -7.83 2.49
N VAL A 416 -38.84 -7.71 1.51
CA VAL A 416 -38.57 -6.48 0.78
C VAL A 416 -38.73 -6.82 -0.72
N ASP A 417 -39.98 -7.24 -1.04
CA ASP A 417 -40.33 -7.81 -2.35
C ASP A 417 -40.91 -6.79 -3.32
N HIS A 418 -41.11 -5.56 -2.88
CA HIS A 418 -41.61 -4.48 -3.71
C HIS A 418 -40.77 -3.23 -3.57
N ASN A 419 -40.79 -2.37 -4.59
CA ASN A 419 -40.14 -1.06 -4.53
C ASN A 419 -40.85 -0.21 -3.45
N THR A 420 -40.14 0.01 -2.34
CA THR A 420 -40.64 0.80 -1.20
C THR A 420 -40.44 2.30 -1.43
N ASN A 421 -39.91 2.72 -2.59
CA ASN A 421 -39.50 4.10 -2.89
C ASN A 421 -38.57 4.68 -1.80
N GLY A 422 -37.67 3.83 -1.27
CA GLY A 422 -36.73 4.20 -0.22
C GLY A 422 -37.33 4.31 1.18
N GLN A 423 -38.62 4.01 1.37
CA GLN A 423 -39.24 4.01 2.71
C GLN A 423 -38.89 2.69 3.41
N PRO A 424 -38.31 2.71 4.61
CA PRO A 424 -37.92 1.48 5.32
C PRO A 424 -39.13 0.71 5.86
N ILE A 425 -39.09 -0.59 5.73
CA ILE A 425 -39.93 -1.53 6.48
C ILE A 425 -39.09 -1.98 7.69
N ILE A 426 -39.62 -1.79 8.91
CA ILE A 426 -38.86 -2.05 10.14
C ILE A 426 -39.57 -3.13 10.97
N TYR A 427 -38.83 -4.17 11.35
CA TYR A 427 -39.23 -5.19 12.27
C TYR A 427 -38.36 -5.17 13.52
N SER A 428 -38.96 -5.32 14.70
CA SER A 428 -38.23 -5.30 15.96
C SER A 428 -38.65 -6.45 16.88
N SER A 429 -37.80 -6.72 17.87
CA SER A 429 -38.14 -7.60 18.98
C SER A 429 -39.02 -6.94 20.04
N GLY A 430 -39.33 -5.66 19.92
CA GLY A 430 -40.05 -4.89 20.93
C GLY A 430 -39.18 -4.49 22.13
N GLY A 431 -39.80 -3.95 23.16
CA GLY A 431 -39.10 -3.47 24.37
C GLY A 431 -38.15 -2.35 24.07
N ASP A 432 -36.89 -2.45 24.55
CA ASP A 432 -35.83 -1.46 24.33
C ASP A 432 -35.45 -1.25 22.84
N TYR A 433 -35.88 -2.18 21.97
CA TYR A 433 -35.60 -2.13 20.52
C TYR A 433 -36.82 -1.70 19.70
N ALA A 434 -37.85 -1.20 20.33
CA ALA A 434 -39.01 -0.63 19.63
C ALA A 434 -38.63 0.69 19.00
N ILE A 435 -38.49 0.71 17.67
CA ILE A 435 -38.22 1.90 16.87
C ILE A 435 -39.56 2.45 16.38
N SER A 436 -39.71 3.79 16.27
CA SER A 436 -40.91 4.42 15.71
C SER A 436 -41.26 3.84 14.33
N GLY A 437 -42.48 3.39 14.14
CA GLY A 437 -42.92 2.74 12.90
C GLY A 437 -42.55 1.26 12.78
N SER A 438 -41.87 0.66 13.75
CA SER A 438 -41.51 -0.77 13.69
C SER A 438 -42.71 -1.65 14.01
N VAL A 439 -42.74 -2.81 13.35
CA VAL A 439 -43.69 -3.91 13.63
C VAL A 439 -43.01 -4.94 14.52
N VAL A 440 -43.60 -5.28 15.65
CA VAL A 440 -43.08 -6.36 16.50
C VAL A 440 -43.42 -7.70 15.88
N ASN A 441 -42.37 -8.47 15.52
CA ASN A 441 -42.52 -9.85 15.04
C ASN A 441 -42.21 -10.84 16.16
N GLN A 442 -43.18 -11.62 16.59
CA GLN A 442 -43.06 -12.55 17.71
C GLN A 442 -42.05 -13.67 17.46
N THR A 443 -41.89 -14.12 16.23
CA THR A 443 -40.92 -15.19 15.91
C THR A 443 -39.51 -14.60 15.89
N PHE A 444 -39.34 -13.38 15.38
CA PHE A 444 -38.08 -12.65 15.43
C PHE A 444 -37.67 -12.39 16.90
N ALA A 445 -38.59 -11.94 17.74
CA ALA A 445 -38.35 -11.66 19.15
C ALA A 445 -37.98 -12.92 19.96
N LYS A 446 -38.48 -14.11 19.56
CA LYS A 446 -37.98 -15.37 20.13
C LYS A 446 -36.54 -15.69 19.75
N ALA A 447 -36.13 -15.34 18.56
CA ALA A 447 -34.82 -15.65 18.03
C ALA A 447 -33.76 -14.62 18.46
N PHE A 448 -34.12 -13.36 18.39
CA PHE A 448 -33.17 -12.25 18.50
C PHE A 448 -33.71 -11.09 19.35
N ASN A 449 -32.77 -10.37 19.97
CA ASN A 449 -32.99 -9.05 20.52
C ASN A 449 -32.47 -8.04 19.48
N GLY A 450 -33.29 -7.04 19.11
CA GLY A 450 -32.88 -6.05 18.15
C GLY A 450 -33.90 -5.68 17.10
N TYR A 451 -33.44 -5.19 15.97
CA TYR A 451 -34.26 -4.82 14.83
C TYR A 451 -33.62 -5.16 13.49
N VAL A 452 -34.44 -5.21 12.46
CA VAL A 452 -34.08 -5.23 11.05
C VAL A 452 -34.89 -4.16 10.32
N SER A 453 -34.21 -3.33 9.54
CA SER A 453 -34.83 -2.33 8.68
C SER A 453 -34.38 -2.60 7.24
N ALA A 454 -35.28 -2.55 6.28
CA ALA A 454 -34.94 -2.72 4.88
C ALA A 454 -35.75 -1.79 4.00
N ALA A 455 -35.09 -1.24 2.98
CA ALA A 455 -35.70 -0.39 1.98
C ALA A 455 -35.21 -0.77 0.59
N SER A 456 -36.05 -0.55 -0.42
CA SER A 456 -35.73 -0.78 -1.81
C SER A 456 -36.10 0.38 -2.70
N ILE A 457 -35.34 0.60 -3.73
CA ILE A 457 -35.57 1.66 -4.71
C ILE A 457 -34.97 1.28 -6.05
N LYS A 458 -35.54 1.80 -7.13
CA LYS A 458 -34.88 1.88 -8.43
C LYS A 458 -34.01 3.13 -8.44
N ASP A 459 -32.71 2.93 -8.56
CA ASP A 459 -31.75 4.04 -8.65
C ASP A 459 -32.10 4.91 -9.88
N PRO A 460 -32.41 6.19 -9.68
CA PRO A 460 -32.84 7.06 -10.78
C PRO A 460 -31.73 7.34 -11.79
N GLU A 461 -30.46 7.16 -11.41
CA GLU A 461 -29.32 7.46 -12.26
C GLU A 461 -28.85 6.25 -13.05
N THR A 462 -28.62 5.13 -12.40
CA THR A 462 -28.19 3.89 -13.05
C THR A 462 -29.34 3.07 -13.61
N GLY A 463 -30.57 3.36 -13.15
CA GLY A 463 -31.74 2.58 -13.45
C GLY A 463 -31.80 1.23 -12.77
N ARG A 464 -30.77 0.83 -12.02
CA ARG A 464 -30.70 -0.45 -11.33
C ARG A 464 -31.62 -0.50 -10.13
N TYR A 465 -32.24 -1.65 -9.91
CA TYR A 465 -32.99 -1.89 -8.68
C TYR A 465 -32.02 -2.37 -7.57
N TYR A 466 -32.13 -1.77 -6.37
CA TYR A 466 -31.35 -2.20 -5.24
C TYR A 466 -32.13 -2.20 -3.92
N VAL A 467 -31.66 -3.01 -2.99
CA VAL A 467 -32.18 -3.13 -1.63
C VAL A 467 -31.06 -2.85 -0.66
N LEU A 468 -31.35 -2.03 0.34
CA LEU A 468 -30.48 -1.82 1.51
C LEU A 468 -31.20 -2.37 2.72
N ALA A 469 -30.55 -3.27 3.47
CA ALA A 469 -31.00 -3.75 4.77
C ALA A 469 -29.99 -3.36 5.84
N GLU A 470 -30.49 -2.84 6.95
CA GLU A 470 -29.74 -2.52 8.15
C GLU A 470 -30.25 -3.36 9.31
N PHE A 471 -29.38 -3.83 10.16
CA PHE A 471 -29.77 -4.62 11.32
C PHE A 471 -28.84 -4.40 12.51
N LEU A 472 -29.46 -4.45 13.68
CA LEU A 472 -28.82 -4.62 14.96
C LEU A 472 -29.50 -5.79 15.65
N THR A 473 -28.87 -6.96 15.67
CA THR A 473 -29.45 -8.17 16.27
C THR A 473 -28.42 -8.91 17.09
N SER A 474 -28.86 -9.43 18.24
CA SER A 474 -28.10 -10.39 19.03
C SER A 474 -29.00 -11.59 19.39
N ASP A 475 -28.41 -12.76 19.61
CA ASP A 475 -29.19 -13.96 19.96
C ASP A 475 -29.90 -13.79 21.30
N ASN A 476 -31.18 -14.11 21.34
CA ASN A 476 -31.96 -14.07 22.56
C ASN A 476 -31.54 -15.20 23.51
N GLN A 477 -30.80 -14.90 24.55
CA GLN A 477 -30.22 -15.87 25.46
C GLN A 477 -31.25 -16.64 26.31
N THR A 478 -32.49 -16.19 26.33
CA THR A 478 -33.59 -16.93 27.01
C THR A 478 -34.18 -18.04 26.13
N THR A 479 -34.31 -17.76 24.83
CA THR A 479 -35.08 -18.61 23.90
C THR A 479 -34.26 -19.11 22.71
N ASN A 480 -33.05 -18.58 22.47
CA ASN A 480 -32.14 -18.97 21.41
C ASN A 480 -30.68 -19.15 21.90
N LYS A 481 -30.49 -19.51 23.18
CA LYS A 481 -29.14 -19.73 23.74
C LYS A 481 -28.33 -20.81 23.01
N ASP A 482 -29.01 -21.80 22.43
CA ASP A 482 -28.41 -22.93 21.72
C ASP A 482 -28.21 -22.62 20.22
N GLY A 483 -28.46 -21.36 19.75
CA GLY A 483 -28.31 -20.95 18.35
C GLY A 483 -29.24 -21.70 17.36
N ASN A 484 -30.36 -22.23 17.85
CA ASN A 484 -31.30 -22.97 17.02
C ASN A 484 -32.01 -22.09 15.98
N TYR A 485 -32.22 -20.82 16.29
CA TYR A 485 -32.72 -19.87 15.33
C TYR A 485 -31.55 -19.17 14.65
N LYS A 486 -31.62 -19.06 13.32
CA LYS A 486 -30.59 -18.38 12.49
C LYS A 486 -31.24 -17.31 11.64
N LEU A 487 -30.48 -16.22 11.43
CA LEU A 487 -30.84 -15.17 10.48
C LEU A 487 -30.38 -15.60 9.09
N GLY A 488 -31.22 -15.45 8.08
CA GLY A 488 -30.91 -15.79 6.70
C GLY A 488 -31.44 -14.79 5.72
N LEU A 489 -30.98 -14.92 4.48
CA LEU A 489 -31.33 -14.12 3.34
C LEU A 489 -31.84 -15.05 2.23
N ILE A 490 -32.96 -14.71 1.62
CA ILE A 490 -33.47 -15.38 0.41
C ILE A 490 -33.62 -14.34 -0.68
N ILE A 491 -33.03 -14.62 -1.84
CA ILE A 491 -33.13 -13.81 -3.04
C ILE A 491 -33.92 -14.64 -4.05
N LYS A 492 -34.93 -14.03 -4.68
CA LYS A 492 -35.76 -14.67 -5.68
C LYS A 492 -35.79 -13.83 -6.95
N SER A 493 -35.54 -14.46 -8.07
CA SER A 493 -35.59 -13.82 -9.39
C SER A 493 -37.00 -13.49 -9.82
N LYS A 494 -37.16 -12.43 -10.60
CA LYS A 494 -38.41 -12.07 -11.29
C LYS A 494 -38.39 -12.46 -12.77
N LYS A 495 -37.17 -12.71 -13.31
CA LYS A 495 -37.01 -13.10 -14.72
C LYS A 495 -35.85 -14.05 -14.94
N ALA A 496 -35.85 -14.70 -16.10
CA ALA A 496 -34.73 -15.51 -16.57
C ALA A 496 -33.51 -14.63 -16.87
N GLY A 497 -32.30 -15.16 -16.55
CA GLY A 497 -31.02 -14.47 -16.77
C GLY A 497 -30.68 -13.35 -15.77
N GLN A 498 -31.50 -13.16 -14.74
CA GLN A 498 -31.25 -12.13 -13.72
C GLN A 498 -30.00 -12.46 -12.91
N ARG A 499 -29.23 -11.41 -12.57
CA ARG A 499 -28.10 -11.47 -11.63
C ARG A 499 -28.34 -10.47 -10.52
N VAL A 500 -28.09 -10.89 -9.28
CA VAL A 500 -28.11 -10.04 -8.11
C VAL A 500 -26.79 -10.19 -7.36
N ASP A 501 -26.10 -9.09 -7.16
CA ASP A 501 -24.87 -9.01 -6.37
C ASP A 501 -25.21 -8.47 -4.98
N VAL A 502 -24.72 -9.15 -3.94
CA VAL A 502 -24.99 -8.83 -2.53
C VAL A 502 -23.68 -8.65 -1.80
N TYR A 503 -23.60 -7.58 -1.03
CA TYR A 503 -22.43 -7.23 -0.22
C TYR A 503 -22.86 -6.99 1.22
N GLY A 504 -22.13 -7.58 2.15
CA GLY A 504 -22.32 -7.41 3.59
C GLY A 504 -21.29 -6.43 4.17
N ASP A 505 -21.68 -5.78 5.25
CA ASP A 505 -20.76 -4.99 6.07
C ASP A 505 -19.76 -5.93 6.75
N ALA A 506 -18.61 -6.00 6.16
CA ALA A 506 -17.64 -7.07 6.34
C ALA A 506 -16.98 -7.13 7.71
N GLN A 507 -17.02 -6.08 8.47
CA GLN A 507 -16.50 -6.11 9.85
C GLN A 507 -17.47 -6.83 10.81
N LEU A 508 -18.71 -7.01 10.41
CA LEU A 508 -19.79 -7.39 11.32
C LEU A 508 -20.56 -8.62 10.88
N VAL A 509 -20.69 -8.87 9.57
CA VAL A 509 -21.46 -10.00 9.04
C VAL A 509 -20.82 -10.60 7.78
N TYR A 510 -21.08 -11.89 7.57
CA TYR A 510 -20.71 -12.61 6.37
C TYR A 510 -21.77 -13.66 6.00
N PHE A 511 -21.67 -14.25 4.81
CA PHE A 511 -22.63 -15.22 4.26
C PHE A 511 -22.11 -16.64 4.39
N ASP A 512 -22.94 -17.56 4.90
CA ASP A 512 -22.57 -18.95 5.13
C ASP A 512 -23.75 -19.88 4.86
N ASP A 513 -23.48 -21.16 4.66
CA ASP A 513 -24.49 -22.20 4.47
C ASP A 513 -24.73 -23.02 5.76
N TYR A 514 -23.89 -22.89 6.78
CA TYR A 514 -23.88 -23.76 7.98
C TYR A 514 -23.95 -25.26 7.62
N ASP A 515 -23.36 -25.66 6.49
CA ASP A 515 -23.41 -27.00 5.93
C ASP A 515 -24.85 -27.53 5.71
N GLN A 516 -25.80 -26.63 5.44
CA GLN A 516 -27.21 -26.98 5.26
C GLN A 516 -27.54 -27.14 3.77
N PRO A 517 -28.13 -28.27 3.35
CA PRO A 517 -28.56 -28.51 1.97
C PRO A 517 -29.48 -27.38 1.46
N GLY A 518 -29.21 -26.89 0.26
CA GLY A 518 -29.99 -25.84 -0.39
C GLY A 518 -29.67 -24.42 0.05
N TRP A 519 -28.77 -24.24 0.99
CA TRP A 519 -28.18 -22.95 1.37
C TRP A 519 -26.80 -22.80 0.73
N VAL A 520 -26.38 -21.58 0.40
CA VAL A 520 -25.11 -21.33 -0.26
C VAL A 520 -24.19 -20.50 0.62
N LYS A 521 -22.92 -20.78 0.50
CA LYS A 521 -21.86 -20.01 1.13
C LYS A 521 -21.58 -18.76 0.30
N GLY A 522 -21.26 -17.67 0.96
CA GLY A 522 -20.77 -16.47 0.30
C GLY A 522 -19.40 -16.64 -0.36
N SER A 523 -18.92 -15.60 -0.96
CA SER A 523 -17.63 -15.51 -1.66
C SER A 523 -16.73 -14.45 -1.02
N ARG A 524 -15.43 -14.71 -1.04
CA ARG A 524 -14.40 -13.70 -0.75
C ARG A 524 -14.11 -12.82 -1.96
N ASN A 525 -14.34 -13.36 -3.18
CA ASN A 525 -14.31 -12.57 -4.41
C ASN A 525 -15.54 -11.66 -4.42
N GLY A 526 -15.33 -10.35 -4.43
CA GLY A 526 -16.32 -9.31 -4.17
C GLY A 526 -16.15 -8.62 -2.82
N SER A 527 -15.14 -8.98 -2.02
CA SER A 527 -14.82 -8.29 -0.77
C SER A 527 -14.17 -6.91 -0.98
N ILE A 528 -13.83 -6.54 -2.20
CA ILE A 528 -13.20 -5.26 -2.55
C ILE A 528 -14.02 -4.08 -2.00
N SER A 529 -13.35 -3.04 -1.50
CA SER A 529 -14.00 -1.82 -1.06
C SER A 529 -14.65 -1.07 -2.23
N ASP A 530 -15.86 -0.53 -2.04
CA ASP A 530 -16.57 0.23 -3.09
C ASP A 530 -15.74 1.43 -3.59
N MET A 531 -15.09 2.15 -2.68
CA MET A 531 -14.25 3.30 -3.03
C MET A 531 -13.05 2.91 -3.90
N ALA A 532 -12.48 1.71 -3.70
CA ALA A 532 -11.40 1.17 -4.52
C ALA A 532 -11.86 0.77 -5.93
N CYS A 533 -13.18 0.69 -6.16
CA CYS A 533 -13.77 0.43 -7.47
C CYS A 533 -13.86 1.67 -8.37
N ALA A 534 -13.59 2.88 -7.86
CA ALA A 534 -13.65 4.11 -8.64
C ALA A 534 -12.74 4.04 -9.86
N ALA A 535 -13.14 4.66 -10.96
CA ALA A 535 -12.27 4.83 -12.12
C ALA A 535 -11.14 5.83 -11.80
N ASN A 536 -10.02 5.72 -12.50
CA ASN A 536 -8.85 6.59 -12.35
C ASN A 536 -8.24 6.63 -10.93
N VAL A 537 -8.47 5.59 -10.12
CA VAL A 537 -7.74 5.36 -8.86
C VAL A 537 -6.95 4.05 -8.95
N ILE A 538 -5.91 3.91 -8.14
CA ILE A 538 -5.10 2.69 -8.05
C ILE A 538 -5.55 1.93 -6.81
N SER A 539 -6.17 0.78 -7.02
CA SER A 539 -6.58 -0.13 -5.95
C SER A 539 -5.40 -0.98 -5.49
N VAL A 540 -5.10 -0.96 -4.17
CA VAL A 540 -3.92 -1.60 -3.62
C VAL A 540 -4.29 -2.69 -2.62
N GLY A 541 -3.93 -3.93 -2.95
CA GLY A 541 -4.00 -5.11 -2.10
C GLY A 541 -2.74 -5.29 -1.24
N SER A 542 -2.79 -6.25 -0.34
CA SER A 542 -1.75 -6.51 0.66
C SER A 542 -1.11 -7.89 0.49
N TYR A 543 0.22 -7.97 0.67
CA TYR A 543 0.91 -9.22 0.91
C TYR A 543 1.80 -9.17 2.16
N ASN A 544 2.12 -10.34 2.72
CA ASN A 544 2.85 -10.48 3.96
C ASN A 544 4.35 -10.32 3.72
N VAL A 545 5.02 -9.45 4.48
CA VAL A 545 6.49 -9.27 4.38
C VAL A 545 7.25 -9.91 5.52
N ARG A 546 6.57 -10.15 6.64
CA ARG A 546 7.10 -10.88 7.79
C ARG A 546 5.96 -11.51 8.59
N ASN A 547 6.28 -12.56 9.30
CA ASN A 547 5.33 -13.24 10.19
C ASN A 547 5.70 -13.15 11.67
N HIS A 548 6.85 -12.55 11.99
CA HIS A 548 7.29 -12.27 13.36
C HIS A 548 8.11 -10.97 13.40
N TRP A 549 8.16 -10.32 14.56
CA TRP A 549 8.88 -9.07 14.77
C TRP A 549 9.40 -8.96 16.21
N PRO A 550 10.64 -8.45 16.40
CA PRO A 550 11.21 -8.18 17.71
C PRO A 550 10.57 -6.97 18.35
N SER A 551 10.49 -6.95 19.67
CA SER A 551 9.94 -5.85 20.45
C SER A 551 10.93 -5.32 21.50
N LEU A 552 10.77 -4.07 21.91
CA LEU A 552 11.62 -3.40 22.90
C LEU A 552 11.51 -3.99 24.32
N ASP A 553 10.53 -4.85 24.56
CA ASP A 553 10.34 -5.53 25.86
C ASP A 553 11.21 -6.79 26.04
N GLY A 554 11.96 -7.18 25.02
CA GLY A 554 12.82 -8.35 25.06
C GLY A 554 12.22 -9.61 24.45
N TYR A 555 11.00 -9.55 23.90
CA TYR A 555 10.31 -10.68 23.26
C TYR A 555 10.17 -10.51 21.75
N VAL A 556 9.97 -11.63 21.07
CA VAL A 556 9.57 -11.67 19.65
C VAL A 556 8.09 -12.02 19.57
N TYR A 557 7.33 -11.22 18.86
CA TYR A 557 5.92 -11.44 18.59
C TYR A 557 5.73 -11.92 17.16
N GLY A 558 4.64 -12.64 16.91
CA GLY A 558 4.34 -13.11 15.56
C GLY A 558 3.00 -13.83 15.47
N TYR A 559 2.62 -14.12 14.24
CA TYR A 559 1.39 -14.89 13.93
C TYR A 559 1.60 -16.40 13.99
N ASN A 560 2.86 -16.85 14.17
CA ASN A 560 3.24 -18.25 14.19
C ASN A 560 3.68 -18.66 15.60
N LYS A 561 2.76 -18.91 16.50
CA LYS A 561 3.08 -19.63 17.73
C LYS A 561 3.20 -21.13 17.43
N LYS A 562 4.22 -21.78 18.01
CA LYS A 562 4.43 -23.22 17.92
C LYS A 562 3.14 -23.98 18.23
N GLY A 563 2.56 -24.66 17.25
CA GLY A 563 1.29 -25.39 17.38
C GLY A 563 0.04 -24.68 16.87
N GLN A 564 0.11 -23.41 16.49
CA GLN A 564 -0.89 -22.72 15.67
C GLN A 564 -0.36 -22.63 14.24
N GLY A 565 -1.19 -22.89 13.25
CA GLY A 565 -0.78 -22.92 11.84
C GLY A 565 -0.07 -21.63 11.41
N ASN A 566 0.70 -21.70 10.33
CA ASN A 566 1.35 -20.54 9.73
C ASN A 566 0.33 -19.71 8.94
N ASP A 567 -0.43 -18.86 9.61
CA ASP A 567 -1.52 -18.10 9.00
C ASP A 567 -1.06 -16.91 8.14
N PHE A 568 0.22 -16.54 8.23
CA PHE A 568 0.81 -15.39 7.51
C PHE A 568 2.20 -15.70 6.96
N PRO A 569 2.35 -16.63 5.99
CA PRO A 569 3.63 -16.89 5.36
C PRO A 569 4.15 -15.62 4.67
N ALA A 570 5.42 -15.29 4.91
CA ALA A 570 6.04 -14.16 4.23
C ALA A 570 6.11 -14.43 2.71
N GLY A 571 5.68 -13.45 1.92
CA GLY A 571 5.58 -13.55 0.47
C GLY A 571 4.20 -13.92 -0.06
N GLU A 572 3.30 -14.47 0.73
CA GLU A 572 1.91 -14.74 0.34
C GLU A 572 1.02 -13.49 0.39
N VAL A 573 -0.07 -13.51 -0.39
CA VAL A 573 -1.14 -12.52 -0.27
C VAL A 573 -1.70 -12.57 1.16
N SER A 574 -1.95 -11.40 1.74
CA SER A 574 -2.54 -11.35 3.08
C SER A 574 -3.97 -11.89 3.03
N ARG A 575 -4.31 -12.82 3.93
CA ARG A 575 -5.60 -13.51 3.91
C ARG A 575 -6.81 -12.55 4.00
N PHE A 576 -6.59 -11.39 4.64
CA PHE A 576 -7.60 -10.34 4.77
C PHE A 576 -7.69 -9.45 3.52
N SER A 577 -6.68 -9.47 2.63
CA SER A 577 -6.61 -8.54 1.49
C SER A 577 -7.80 -8.71 0.56
N SER A 578 -8.66 -7.70 0.52
CA SER A 578 -9.87 -7.69 -0.28
C SER A 578 -9.59 -7.67 -1.77
N TYR A 579 -10.48 -8.29 -2.53
CA TYR A 579 -10.39 -8.41 -3.99
C TYR A 579 -11.77 -8.68 -4.61
N GLY A 580 -11.88 -8.48 -5.91
CA GLY A 580 -13.10 -8.82 -6.60
C GLY A 580 -13.05 -8.69 -8.11
N THR A 581 -13.88 -9.50 -8.79
CA THR A 581 -14.26 -9.31 -10.19
C THR A 581 -15.55 -8.51 -10.21
N LEU A 582 -15.49 -7.28 -10.68
CA LEU A 582 -16.60 -6.36 -10.70
C LEU A 582 -17.65 -6.72 -11.75
N ALA A 583 -18.83 -6.12 -11.67
CA ALA A 583 -19.90 -6.34 -12.64
C ALA A 583 -19.52 -5.90 -14.06
N ASP A 584 -18.63 -4.90 -14.20
CA ASP A 584 -18.10 -4.41 -15.47
C ASP A 584 -16.91 -5.24 -16.01
N GLY A 585 -16.54 -6.32 -15.32
CA GLY A 585 -15.47 -7.24 -15.71
C GLY A 585 -14.07 -6.83 -15.27
N ARG A 586 -13.89 -5.70 -14.59
CA ARG A 586 -12.59 -5.33 -14.01
C ARG A 586 -12.25 -6.26 -12.86
N ASN A 587 -10.98 -6.63 -12.77
CA ASN A 587 -10.41 -7.35 -11.63
C ASN A 587 -9.61 -6.38 -10.78
N LEU A 588 -9.91 -6.35 -9.48
CA LEU A 588 -9.23 -5.53 -8.48
C LEU A 588 -8.75 -6.41 -7.31
N PRO A 589 -7.62 -6.05 -6.66
CA PRO A 589 -6.86 -4.79 -6.77
C PRO A 589 -6.08 -4.69 -8.08
N ASP A 590 -5.56 -3.48 -8.41
CA ASP A 590 -4.63 -3.31 -9.54
C ASP A 590 -3.28 -3.97 -9.26
N ILE A 591 -2.83 -3.94 -7.99
CA ILE A 591 -1.50 -4.39 -7.55
C ILE A 591 -1.53 -4.75 -6.07
N CYS A 592 -0.67 -5.67 -5.63
CA CYS A 592 -0.39 -5.90 -4.22
C CYS A 592 0.95 -5.32 -3.78
N ALA A 593 0.98 -4.73 -2.59
CA ALA A 593 2.19 -4.19 -1.96
C ALA A 593 2.34 -4.72 -0.52
N PRO A 594 3.52 -4.55 0.12
CA PRO A 594 3.72 -4.93 1.50
C PRO A 594 2.71 -4.28 2.44
N GLY A 595 1.84 -5.06 3.08
CA GLY A 595 0.80 -4.52 3.96
C GLY A 595 0.63 -5.30 5.26
N ALA A 596 1.24 -6.47 5.43
CA ALA A 596 1.21 -7.19 6.70
C ALA A 596 2.55 -7.17 7.39
N SER A 597 2.50 -6.78 8.68
CA SER A 597 3.63 -6.55 9.59
C SER A 597 4.56 -5.44 9.11
N VAL A 598 3.99 -4.30 8.77
CA VAL A 598 4.72 -3.07 8.42
C VAL A 598 4.98 -2.26 9.67
N ILE A 599 6.22 -1.81 9.86
CA ILE A 599 6.62 -0.99 11.01
C ILE A 599 6.73 0.46 10.58
N SER A 600 6.06 1.37 11.30
CA SER A 600 6.08 2.80 11.04
C SER A 600 5.83 3.62 12.31
N SER A 601 5.89 4.94 12.19
CA SER A 601 5.66 5.89 13.29
C SER A 601 4.25 5.78 13.90
N VAL A 602 4.15 5.94 15.19
CA VAL A 602 2.88 6.02 15.94
C VAL A 602 2.93 7.17 16.92
N ASN A 603 1.77 7.74 17.24
CA ASN A 603 1.70 8.84 18.17
C ASN A 603 1.99 8.38 19.62
N THR A 604 2.58 9.27 20.41
CA THR A 604 3.02 8.98 21.77
C THR A 604 1.85 8.72 22.71
N TYR A 605 0.78 9.47 22.60
CA TYR A 605 -0.36 9.40 23.51
C TYR A 605 -1.20 8.14 23.36
N CYS A 606 -1.27 7.56 22.18
CA CYS A 606 -1.88 6.24 21.97
C CYS A 606 -1.07 5.14 22.67
N VAL A 607 0.26 5.19 22.53
CA VAL A 607 1.17 4.23 23.16
C VAL A 607 1.14 4.29 24.67
N THR A 608 0.99 5.47 25.26
CA THR A 608 0.97 5.67 26.71
C THR A 608 -0.41 5.50 27.35
N ASN A 609 -1.45 5.31 26.55
CA ASN A 609 -2.81 5.09 27.04
C ASN A 609 -2.99 3.65 27.56
N PRO A 610 -3.25 3.46 28.86
CA PRO A 610 -3.43 2.12 29.43
C PRO A 610 -4.66 1.37 28.89
N ASP A 611 -5.67 2.10 28.42
CA ASP A 611 -6.92 1.51 27.91
C ASP A 611 -6.75 0.86 26.51
N MET A 612 -5.67 1.19 25.81
CA MET A 612 -5.38 0.61 24.49
C MET A 612 -4.81 -0.80 24.57
N GLY A 613 -4.38 -1.25 25.73
CA GLY A 613 -3.69 -2.53 25.86
C GLY A 613 -2.35 -2.59 25.09
N TYR A 614 -1.93 -1.48 24.47
CA TYR A 614 -0.58 -1.36 23.94
C TYR A 614 0.37 -1.24 25.12
N THR A 615 0.92 -2.35 25.51
CA THR A 615 2.07 -2.28 26.40
C THR A 615 3.23 -1.66 25.60
N PRO A 616 4.08 -0.84 26.21
CA PRO A 616 5.37 -0.44 25.62
C PRO A 616 6.17 -1.64 25.10
N ALA A 617 5.83 -2.80 25.57
CA ALA A 617 6.21 -4.13 25.21
C ALA A 617 6.11 -4.46 23.70
N ALA A 618 5.07 -4.01 23.01
CA ALA A 618 4.85 -4.38 21.61
C ALA A 618 5.54 -3.43 20.60
N LEU A 619 6.34 -2.45 21.08
CA LEU A 619 6.99 -1.46 20.22
C LEU A 619 8.29 -1.98 19.63
N GLN A 620 8.56 -1.63 18.37
CA GLN A 620 9.74 -2.05 17.65
C GLN A 620 10.88 -1.05 17.72
N ALA A 621 10.58 0.23 17.95
CA ALA A 621 11.62 1.24 18.15
C ALA A 621 11.14 2.44 18.95
N GLU A 622 12.11 3.13 19.55
CA GLU A 622 11.90 4.40 20.26
C GLU A 622 13.04 5.38 20.03
N LEU A 623 12.72 6.67 20.14
CA LEU A 623 13.71 7.75 20.19
C LEU A 623 13.34 8.71 21.32
N LYS A 624 14.24 8.87 22.28
CA LYS A 624 14.14 9.90 23.34
C LYS A 624 14.93 11.12 22.89
N LYS A 625 14.23 12.23 22.65
CA LYS A 625 14.83 13.48 22.21
C LYS A 625 14.02 14.67 22.72
N ASP A 626 14.67 15.71 23.20
CA ASP A 626 14.05 16.98 23.63
C ASP A 626 12.87 16.80 24.62
N LYS A 627 13.05 15.90 25.60
CA LYS A 627 12.04 15.49 26.61
C LYS A 627 10.81 14.77 26.03
N LYS A 628 10.82 14.41 24.75
CA LYS A 628 9.78 13.63 24.06
C LYS A 628 10.29 12.24 23.75
N THR A 629 9.35 11.28 23.65
CA THR A 629 9.65 9.94 23.15
C THR A 629 8.80 9.69 21.91
N TYR A 630 9.46 9.34 20.84
CA TYR A 630 8.84 8.97 19.58
C TYR A 630 8.89 7.47 19.44
N TYR A 631 7.84 6.85 18.87
CA TYR A 631 7.71 5.41 18.81
C TYR A 631 7.42 4.93 17.39
N TRP A 632 7.80 3.67 17.12
CA TRP A 632 7.47 2.94 15.92
C TRP A 632 6.86 1.59 16.30
N HIS A 633 5.78 1.25 15.65
CA HIS A 633 4.96 0.06 15.91
C HIS A 633 4.66 -0.70 14.63
N GLN A 634 4.48 -2.01 14.76
CA GLN A 634 4.04 -2.89 13.69
C GLN A 634 2.50 -2.77 13.52
N SER A 635 2.04 -2.74 12.27
CA SER A 635 0.63 -2.84 11.94
C SER A 635 0.41 -3.65 10.65
N LEU A 636 -0.85 -4.00 10.37
CA LEU A 636 -1.24 -4.77 9.18
C LEU A 636 -2.53 -4.23 8.59
N GLY A 637 -2.67 -4.37 7.28
CA GLY A 637 -3.84 -3.93 6.51
C GLY A 637 -3.44 -3.52 5.08
N THR A 638 -4.39 -3.51 4.18
CA THR A 638 -4.24 -2.83 2.88
C THR A 638 -3.99 -1.34 3.07
N SER A 639 -4.40 -0.80 4.23
CA SER A 639 -4.04 0.54 4.71
C SER A 639 -2.53 0.77 4.82
N MET A 640 -1.72 -0.27 5.09
CA MET A 640 -0.26 -0.19 5.16
C MET A 640 0.38 -0.41 3.79
N ALA A 641 -0.27 -1.18 2.90
CA ALA A 641 0.19 -1.41 1.53
C ALA A 641 0.03 -0.17 0.64
N THR A 642 -1.08 0.53 0.77
CA THR A 642 -1.43 1.68 -0.07
C THR A 642 -0.40 2.82 0.00
N PRO A 643 0.06 3.26 1.18
CA PRO A 643 1.07 4.31 1.29
C PRO A 643 2.46 3.88 0.80
N VAL A 644 2.77 2.59 0.71
CA VAL A 644 4.00 2.11 0.06
C VAL A 644 3.96 2.45 -1.43
N VAL A 645 2.85 2.17 -2.09
CA VAL A 645 2.64 2.48 -3.51
C VAL A 645 2.62 3.99 -3.73
N ALA A 646 1.86 4.73 -2.92
CA ALA A 646 1.77 6.19 -3.02
C ALA A 646 3.13 6.87 -2.81
N GLY A 647 3.90 6.44 -1.81
CA GLY A 647 5.25 6.95 -1.55
C GLY A 647 6.22 6.69 -2.70
N ALA A 648 6.17 5.51 -3.31
CA ALA A 648 6.99 5.19 -4.48
C ALA A 648 6.57 5.98 -5.73
N ILE A 649 5.27 6.18 -5.95
CA ILE A 649 4.78 7.01 -7.05
C ILE A 649 5.25 8.45 -6.90
N ALA A 650 5.39 8.98 -5.68
CA ALA A 650 5.99 10.29 -5.47
C ALA A 650 7.44 10.36 -6.01
N LEU A 651 8.22 9.27 -5.92
CA LEU A 651 9.56 9.19 -6.52
C LEU A 651 9.49 9.20 -8.06
N TRP A 652 8.49 8.54 -8.62
CA TRP A 652 8.24 8.55 -10.07
C TRP A 652 7.83 9.94 -10.57
N LEU A 653 6.97 10.63 -9.81
CA LEU A 653 6.53 12.00 -10.11
C LEU A 653 7.66 13.02 -9.97
N GLU A 654 8.63 12.84 -9.06
CA GLU A 654 9.86 13.63 -9.02
C GLU A 654 10.68 13.43 -10.31
N ALA A 655 10.79 12.19 -10.79
CA ALA A 655 11.49 11.87 -12.02
C ALA A 655 10.76 12.40 -13.27
N ASN A 656 9.44 12.26 -13.31
CA ASN A 656 8.59 12.73 -14.41
C ASN A 656 7.26 13.32 -13.88
N PRO A 657 7.18 14.65 -13.70
CA PRO A 657 5.99 15.32 -13.17
C PRO A 657 4.75 15.25 -14.07
N SER A 658 4.87 14.81 -15.32
CA SER A 658 3.78 14.75 -16.29
C SER A 658 3.08 13.39 -16.35
N LEU A 659 3.47 12.43 -15.50
CA LEU A 659 2.81 11.13 -15.46
C LEU A 659 1.32 11.26 -15.13
N THR A 660 0.50 10.62 -15.93
CA THR A 660 -0.94 10.50 -15.70
C THR A 660 -1.27 9.19 -14.96
N TYR A 661 -2.49 9.09 -14.43
CA TYR A 661 -3.00 7.83 -13.88
C TYR A 661 -2.80 6.65 -14.84
N LYS A 662 -3.12 6.84 -16.14
CA LYS A 662 -2.97 5.78 -17.16
C LYS A 662 -1.53 5.30 -17.31
N ASP A 663 -0.57 6.24 -17.30
CA ASP A 663 0.84 5.91 -17.37
C ASP A 663 1.28 5.12 -16.15
N VAL A 664 0.90 5.58 -14.96
CA VAL A 664 1.27 4.93 -13.70
C VAL A 664 0.70 3.51 -13.61
N VAL A 665 -0.59 3.31 -13.91
CA VAL A 665 -1.21 1.97 -13.87
C VAL A 665 -0.60 1.03 -14.90
N ARG A 666 -0.33 1.51 -16.11
CA ARG A 666 0.35 0.72 -17.15
C ARG A 666 1.75 0.29 -16.67
N ILE A 667 2.54 1.22 -16.16
CA ILE A 667 3.89 0.93 -15.66
C ILE A 667 3.83 -0.07 -14.50
N ILE A 668 2.91 0.10 -13.56
CA ILE A 668 2.68 -0.86 -12.47
C ILE A 668 2.43 -2.26 -13.03
N LYS A 669 1.52 -2.40 -14.01
CA LYS A 669 1.16 -3.70 -14.58
C LYS A 669 2.30 -4.34 -15.38
N GLU A 670 3.08 -3.55 -16.08
CA GLU A 670 4.23 -4.01 -16.88
C GLU A 670 5.42 -4.44 -16.02
N THR A 671 5.60 -3.84 -14.83
CA THR A 671 6.78 -4.05 -13.98
C THR A 671 6.51 -4.88 -12.73
N ALA A 672 5.26 -5.29 -12.52
CA ALA A 672 4.88 -6.12 -11.37
C ALA A 672 5.62 -7.47 -11.35
N VAL A 673 6.10 -7.86 -10.16
CA VAL A 673 6.78 -9.14 -9.95
C VAL A 673 5.77 -10.27 -9.85
N LYS A 674 5.97 -11.31 -10.66
CA LYS A 674 5.17 -12.53 -10.68
C LYS A 674 6.03 -13.72 -10.22
N ASP A 675 6.26 -13.79 -8.91
CA ASP A 675 6.97 -14.91 -8.29
C ASP A 675 6.08 -16.16 -8.14
N ASP A 676 6.59 -17.19 -7.48
CA ASP A 676 5.87 -18.44 -7.32
C ASP A 676 4.61 -18.31 -6.46
N PHE A 677 4.54 -17.35 -5.51
CA PHE A 677 3.32 -17.09 -4.75
C PHE A 677 2.22 -16.52 -5.64
N VAL A 678 2.59 -15.60 -6.55
CA VAL A 678 1.64 -15.01 -7.50
C VAL A 678 1.17 -16.04 -8.53
N LYS A 679 2.08 -16.88 -9.04
CA LYS A 679 1.75 -17.87 -10.08
C LYS A 679 0.93 -19.06 -9.57
N ASN A 680 1.15 -19.47 -8.32
CA ASN A 680 0.55 -20.67 -7.72
C ASN A 680 -0.64 -20.35 -6.80
N THR A 681 -1.19 -19.15 -6.86
CA THR A 681 -2.36 -18.75 -6.07
C THR A 681 -3.63 -19.48 -6.54
N GLY A 682 -4.55 -19.76 -5.60
CA GLY A 682 -5.83 -20.39 -5.92
C GLY A 682 -6.81 -19.48 -6.70
N ASP A 683 -6.73 -18.15 -6.48
CA ASP A 683 -7.50 -17.15 -7.21
C ASP A 683 -6.57 -16.01 -7.65
N PRO A 684 -6.22 -15.93 -8.94
CA PRO A 684 -5.29 -14.93 -9.45
C PRO A 684 -5.80 -13.49 -9.30
N VAL A 685 -7.09 -13.25 -9.14
CA VAL A 685 -7.66 -11.92 -8.93
C VAL A 685 -7.10 -11.27 -7.67
N GLN A 686 -6.79 -12.07 -6.62
CA GLN A 686 -6.26 -11.57 -5.34
C GLN A 686 -4.99 -10.72 -5.48
N TRP A 687 -4.18 -10.99 -6.50
CA TRP A 687 -2.90 -10.33 -6.71
C TRP A 687 -2.96 -9.13 -7.65
N GLY A 688 -4.05 -8.94 -8.39
CA GLY A 688 -4.08 -8.00 -9.50
C GLY A 688 -2.95 -8.28 -10.51
N ALA A 689 -2.11 -7.31 -10.79
CA ALA A 689 -0.96 -7.50 -11.67
C ALA A 689 0.19 -8.30 -11.03
N GLY A 690 0.22 -8.43 -9.70
CA GLY A 690 1.29 -9.11 -8.94
C GLY A 690 1.80 -8.29 -7.77
N LYS A 691 3.11 -8.40 -7.46
CA LYS A 691 3.78 -7.63 -6.40
C LYS A 691 4.38 -6.35 -6.97
N PHE A 692 4.16 -5.26 -6.27
CA PHE A 692 4.64 -3.93 -6.67
C PHE A 692 6.17 -3.84 -6.62
N ASP A 693 6.79 -3.34 -7.71
CA ASP A 693 8.21 -3.05 -7.83
C ASP A 693 8.43 -1.56 -8.16
N ALA A 694 8.75 -0.78 -7.14
CA ALA A 694 8.98 0.65 -7.26
C ALA A 694 10.21 0.98 -8.12
N TYR A 695 11.26 0.14 -8.02
CA TYR A 695 12.53 0.38 -8.73
C TYR A 695 12.41 0.06 -10.22
N ALA A 696 11.81 -1.08 -10.57
CA ALA A 696 11.56 -1.41 -11.97
C ALA A 696 10.64 -0.37 -12.63
N GLY A 697 9.60 0.08 -11.92
CA GLY A 697 8.71 1.13 -12.38
C GLY A 697 9.43 2.45 -12.62
N LEU A 698 10.29 2.91 -11.70
CA LEU A 698 11.08 4.13 -11.92
C LEU A 698 12.02 4.02 -13.11
N LYS A 699 12.66 2.88 -13.31
CA LYS A 699 13.50 2.65 -14.52
C LYS A 699 12.69 2.77 -15.80
N GLN A 700 11.45 2.24 -15.81
CA GLN A 700 10.55 2.39 -16.95
C GLN A 700 10.14 3.85 -17.18
N VAL A 701 9.80 4.59 -16.11
CA VAL A 701 9.51 6.04 -16.18
C VAL A 701 10.67 6.81 -16.81
N LEU A 702 11.89 6.56 -16.37
CA LEU A 702 13.09 7.24 -16.90
C LEU A 702 13.37 6.85 -18.34
N LYS A 703 13.20 5.59 -18.70
CA LYS A 703 13.34 5.10 -20.09
C LYS A 703 12.35 5.79 -21.02
N GLU A 704 11.09 5.88 -20.64
CA GLU A 704 10.05 6.54 -21.44
C GLU A 704 10.27 8.05 -21.55
N LYS A 705 10.65 8.69 -20.45
CA LYS A 705 11.02 10.12 -20.48
C LYS A 705 12.17 10.38 -21.45
N ALA A 706 13.20 9.54 -21.45
CA ALA A 706 14.31 9.64 -22.38
C ALA A 706 13.85 9.39 -23.83
N ALA A 707 13.01 8.39 -24.07
CA ALA A 707 12.47 8.09 -25.39
C ALA A 707 11.59 9.22 -25.94
N ASN A 708 10.74 9.82 -25.09
CA ASN A 708 9.92 10.97 -25.45
C ASN A 708 10.77 12.20 -25.74
N GLY A 709 11.86 12.40 -24.97
CA GLY A 709 12.86 13.43 -25.27
C GLY A 709 13.52 13.21 -26.63
N ILE A 710 13.88 11.98 -26.97
CA ILE A 710 14.46 11.62 -28.26
C ILE A 710 13.43 11.77 -29.39
N GLN A 711 12.17 11.36 -29.16
CA GLN A 711 11.09 11.57 -30.13
C GLN A 711 10.79 13.05 -30.34
N GLY A 712 10.84 13.87 -29.28
CA GLY A 712 10.75 15.33 -29.40
C GLY A 712 11.87 15.91 -30.25
N ILE A 713 13.09 15.39 -30.12
CA ILE A 713 14.22 15.75 -31.00
C ILE A 713 14.00 15.24 -32.42
N LYS A 714 13.52 14.01 -32.62
CA LYS A 714 13.22 13.45 -33.95
C LYS A 714 12.02 14.10 -34.63
N ALA A 715 11.00 14.52 -33.89
CA ALA A 715 9.87 15.26 -34.44
C ALA A 715 10.29 16.67 -34.92
N ASN A 716 11.37 17.21 -34.38
CA ASN A 716 12.00 18.48 -34.81
C ASN A 716 13.00 18.32 -35.94
N GLU A 717 13.29 17.09 -36.42
CA GLU A 717 14.02 16.85 -37.67
C GLU A 717 13.21 17.21 -38.96
N LYS A 718 12.01 17.74 -38.81
CA LYS A 718 11.32 18.39 -39.92
C LYS A 718 12.04 19.70 -40.20
N GLU A 719 12.93 19.64 -41.17
CA GLU A 719 13.55 20.78 -41.82
C GLU A 719 14.08 21.83 -40.82
N THR A 720 15.36 21.73 -40.51
CA THR A 720 16.05 22.72 -39.68
C THR A 720 16.15 24.03 -40.49
N PRO A 721 15.61 25.13 -39.99
CA PRO A 721 15.76 26.41 -40.70
C PRO A 721 17.25 26.81 -40.79
N ILE A 722 17.65 27.31 -41.90
CA ILE A 722 18.99 27.82 -42.09
C ILE A 722 18.94 29.32 -41.84
N LEU A 723 19.76 29.77 -40.89
CA LEU A 723 19.94 31.18 -40.56
C LEU A 723 21.29 31.65 -41.12
N THR A 724 21.27 32.60 -42.03
CA THR A 724 22.47 33.15 -42.67
C THR A 724 22.58 34.64 -42.40
N MET A 725 23.66 35.07 -41.75
CA MET A 725 23.94 36.52 -41.58
C MET A 725 24.17 37.17 -42.94
N THR A 726 23.39 38.21 -43.25
CA THR A 726 23.50 38.98 -44.47
C THR A 726 24.11 40.34 -44.21
N GLY A 727 24.35 40.68 -42.94
CA GLY A 727 25.00 41.89 -42.46
C GLY A 727 25.29 41.81 -40.96
N THR A 728 25.85 42.88 -40.38
CA THR A 728 26.11 42.94 -38.93
C THR A 728 24.83 42.94 -38.11
N ARG A 729 23.70 43.35 -38.69
CA ARG A 729 22.39 43.46 -38.05
C ARG A 729 21.25 43.01 -38.95
N SER A 730 21.52 42.08 -39.85
CA SER A 730 20.47 41.44 -40.69
C SER A 730 20.82 39.99 -40.97
N PHE A 731 19.82 39.17 -41.11
CA PHE A 731 19.95 37.73 -41.42
C PHE A 731 18.78 37.20 -42.23
N THR A 732 19.09 36.26 -43.09
CA THR A 732 18.08 35.52 -43.86
C THR A 732 17.71 34.25 -43.13
N VAL A 733 16.41 33.96 -43.12
CA VAL A 733 15.80 32.70 -42.63
C VAL A 733 15.32 31.93 -43.84
N PHE A 734 15.81 30.72 -44.02
CA PHE A 734 15.38 29.80 -45.05
C PHE A 734 14.91 28.52 -44.44
N LEU A 735 13.77 28.00 -44.93
CA LEU A 735 13.23 26.68 -44.52
C LEU A 735 12.72 26.00 -45.79
N ALA A 736 13.36 24.89 -46.21
CA ALA A 736 13.02 24.17 -47.39
C ALA A 736 11.52 23.73 -47.31
N ASN A 737 10.84 23.76 -48.47
CA ASN A 737 9.42 23.38 -48.63
C ASN A 737 8.39 24.19 -47.85
N ALA A 738 8.77 25.20 -47.09
CA ALA A 738 7.81 26.06 -46.36
C ALA A 738 7.03 26.93 -47.37
N LYS A 739 5.72 26.97 -47.24
CA LYS A 739 4.83 27.89 -47.96
C LYS A 739 4.67 29.22 -47.25
N GLN A 740 4.97 29.24 -45.95
CA GLN A 740 4.91 30.38 -45.08
C GLN A 740 5.91 30.21 -43.96
N LEU A 741 6.62 31.29 -43.62
CA LEU A 741 7.54 31.39 -42.49
C LEU A 741 6.90 32.24 -41.37
N ASN A 742 6.82 31.69 -40.15
CA ASN A 742 6.50 32.41 -38.93
C ASN A 742 7.80 32.47 -38.09
N VAL A 743 8.50 33.57 -38.13
CA VAL A 743 9.77 33.77 -37.43
C VAL A 743 9.53 34.53 -36.17
N ARG A 744 9.99 34.02 -35.04
CA ARG A 744 9.94 34.66 -33.73
C ARG A 744 11.35 34.76 -33.17
N ALA A 745 11.70 35.93 -32.64
CA ALA A 745 12.97 36.13 -31.96
C ALA A 745 12.77 36.46 -30.49
N TYR A 746 13.59 35.83 -29.68
CA TYR A 746 13.55 36.01 -28.22
C TYR A 746 14.94 36.39 -27.69
N THR A 747 14.99 37.15 -26.58
CA THR A 747 16.19 37.28 -25.76
C THR A 747 16.53 35.95 -25.08
N LEU A 748 17.72 35.82 -24.51
CA LEU A 748 18.11 34.66 -23.69
C LEU A 748 17.24 34.50 -22.44
N SER A 749 16.60 35.58 -21.97
CA SER A 749 15.64 35.54 -20.88
C SER A 749 14.22 35.05 -21.30
N GLY A 750 14.02 34.77 -22.60
CA GLY A 750 12.73 34.29 -23.14
C GLY A 750 11.74 35.42 -23.53
N GLN A 751 12.15 36.70 -23.47
CA GLN A 751 11.29 37.80 -23.90
C GLN A 751 11.22 37.84 -25.43
N LEU A 752 10.01 37.90 -25.99
CA LEU A 752 9.78 38.07 -27.43
C LEU A 752 10.15 39.51 -27.87
N VAL A 753 11.05 39.60 -28.82
CA VAL A 753 11.53 40.91 -29.34
C VAL A 753 11.09 41.18 -30.78
N HIS A 754 10.77 40.12 -31.53
CA HIS A 754 10.36 40.27 -32.93
C HIS A 754 9.47 39.13 -33.40
N THR A 755 8.53 39.45 -34.30
CA THR A 755 7.73 38.46 -35.02
C THR A 755 7.60 38.90 -36.48
N ASN A 756 7.87 37.97 -37.39
CA ASN A 756 7.69 38.19 -38.83
C ASN A 756 6.94 37.00 -39.44
N ILE A 757 5.94 37.27 -40.28
CA ILE A 757 5.22 36.25 -41.06
C ILE A 757 5.41 36.58 -42.53
N ALA A 758 6.11 35.69 -43.25
CA ALA A 758 6.42 35.88 -44.65
C ALA A 758 5.85 34.71 -45.51
N GLN A 759 5.40 35.00 -46.70
CA GLN A 759 4.99 33.95 -47.66
C GLN A 759 6.22 33.42 -48.38
N GLY A 760 6.26 32.13 -48.61
CA GLY A 760 7.38 31.43 -49.22
C GLY A 760 8.30 30.76 -48.20
N ASN A 761 9.44 30.32 -48.65
CA ASN A 761 10.41 29.53 -47.90
C ASN A 761 11.64 30.30 -47.45
N GLU A 762 11.70 31.62 -47.73
CA GLU A 762 12.82 32.51 -47.42
C GLU A 762 12.29 33.89 -47.02
N THR A 763 12.93 34.49 -45.99
CA THR A 763 12.66 35.87 -45.59
C THR A 763 13.90 36.49 -44.94
N ASN A 764 14.08 37.80 -45.17
CA ASN A 764 15.17 38.56 -44.55
C ASN A 764 14.64 39.31 -43.32
N ILE A 765 15.35 39.22 -42.21
CA ILE A 765 15.03 39.86 -40.94
C ILE A 765 16.04 41.00 -40.70
N ASP A 766 15.51 42.21 -40.59
CA ASP A 766 16.26 43.37 -40.16
C ASP A 766 16.27 43.50 -38.64
N ALA A 767 17.43 43.34 -38.06
CA ALA A 767 17.65 43.45 -36.62
C ALA A 767 18.36 44.75 -36.23
N SER A 768 18.34 45.78 -37.09
CA SER A 768 18.99 47.05 -36.83
C SER A 768 18.51 47.78 -35.58
N ALA A 769 17.23 47.56 -35.21
CA ALA A 769 16.61 48.10 -34.01
C ALA A 769 16.83 47.23 -32.76
N TRP A 770 17.47 46.05 -32.87
CA TRP A 770 17.71 45.21 -31.72
C TRP A 770 18.98 45.64 -30.97
N GLU A 771 19.00 45.43 -29.67
CA GLU A 771 20.21 45.63 -28.89
C GLU A 771 21.30 44.60 -29.29
N LYS A 772 22.55 44.95 -29.05
CA LYS A 772 23.65 44.00 -29.26
C LYS A 772 23.51 42.84 -28.26
N GLY A 773 23.59 41.62 -28.75
CA GLY A 773 23.44 40.48 -27.89
C GLY A 773 23.11 39.18 -28.60
N VAL A 774 22.79 38.13 -27.80
CA VAL A 774 22.44 36.80 -28.28
C VAL A 774 20.92 36.66 -28.29
N TYR A 775 20.39 36.19 -29.43
CA TYR A 775 18.97 35.96 -29.61
C TYR A 775 18.68 34.53 -30.02
N LEU A 776 17.50 34.04 -29.65
CA LEU A 776 16.96 32.73 -30.01
C LEU A 776 15.89 32.89 -31.08
N ILE A 777 16.12 32.34 -32.28
CA ILE A 777 15.22 32.46 -33.42
C ILE A 777 14.47 31.15 -33.59
N GLN A 778 13.17 31.24 -33.52
CA GLN A 778 12.24 30.13 -33.74
C GLN A 778 11.48 30.31 -35.04
N VAL A 779 11.42 29.29 -35.87
CA VAL A 779 10.75 29.32 -37.19
C VAL A 779 9.70 28.23 -37.24
N ASN A 780 8.44 28.57 -37.52
CA ASN A 780 7.32 27.65 -37.64
C ASN A 780 7.19 26.68 -36.45
N GLY A 781 7.51 27.13 -35.22
CA GLY A 781 7.51 26.33 -34.03
C GLY A 781 8.66 25.31 -33.94
N SER A 782 9.69 25.39 -34.77
CA SER A 782 10.90 24.56 -34.65
C SER A 782 11.68 24.86 -33.35
N SER A 783 12.69 24.04 -33.07
CA SER A 783 13.70 24.37 -32.05
C SER A 783 14.41 25.66 -32.37
N ALA A 784 14.55 26.51 -31.34
CA ALA A 784 15.16 27.82 -31.53
C ALA A 784 16.68 27.71 -31.82
N GLN A 785 17.14 28.42 -32.85
CA GLN A 785 18.56 28.57 -33.17
C GLN A 785 19.12 29.87 -32.61
N ARG A 786 20.40 29.86 -32.26
CA ARG A 786 21.07 31.00 -31.67
C ARG A 786 21.68 31.90 -32.77
N ILE A 787 21.45 33.20 -32.67
CA ILE A 787 22.09 34.21 -33.52
C ILE A 787 22.74 35.31 -32.64
N ILE A 788 23.79 35.96 -33.13
CA ILE A 788 24.47 37.04 -32.41
C ILE A 788 24.32 38.31 -33.25
N ILE A 789 23.79 39.36 -32.63
CA ILE A 789 23.68 40.70 -33.21
C ILE A 789 24.82 41.59 -32.63
N TYR A 790 25.67 42.15 -33.48
CA TYR A 790 26.86 42.89 -33.12
C TYR A 790 26.65 44.41 -33.06
#